data_e8cdd0b6f07d448c705f2b884a86fbbb
#
_entry.id   e8cdd0b6f07d448c705f2b884a86fbbb
#
_cell.length_a   1.000
_cell.length_b   1.000
_cell.length_c   1.000
_cell.angle_alpha   90.00
_cell.angle_beta   90.00
_cell.angle_gamma   90.00
#
_symmetry.space_group_name_H-M   'P 1'
#
loop_
_entity.id
_entity.type
_entity.pdbx_description
1 polymer ?
#
loop_
_entity_poly.entity_id
_entity_poly.type
_entity_poly.pdbx_seq_one_letter_code
_entity_poly.pdbx_strand_id
1 'polypeptide(L)'
;MSKTVSQNISCFHCGLPVDDNNRVEKNIQKTSQQFCCHGCSSVCEMIYESGLEGFYQRTPDGQLLAPPPEPPQETKLYDIDEIQSEFVIDQGNIRDIHLIVEGIHCSACVWLIERSLSKLPGIIDVKVNLANKRLLVRWDNTQNKISNIIEHLGSIGYSATPFNPESAEGVIKKQNRALLLRMAFAAFSMMNLLWISIALYSGADKGEFKSLFQWVGFMLATPTLFYSGWPFLKGAWTGLKNLNLGMDVPIAIGAIATYSYSVFVTIGHSMGQTTIGEVYYDTVVNFIFVILVGRFLEAKSKRHAVAATQRLMDLQPRVANVLRDNETHIVPIRAIQKNEIILIKPGEKVPVDGIIISGHSSVDEALLSGEAAPVKKTMGDSLSAGTVNIENTLTVEVTATLRNTSLGKIISLVEEAQASKAPIQCIADQIVPWFVAITLLLASLTFAYWLNEGIEYALLAATSVLIITCPCAFGLATPMSIAVASGLAARNGLLIKNGAVLEYLSAIHHFVFDKTGTLTEGKMRVKEIIINNHNKPENQHSVLEKITHLESLSEHSIAVAILHFAKENNIQANSQSVKQFVNKPGLGIRGKINQQEVLVGNIKLLESNNIELQTDILEQSAERENKGVSCVHIAIENTHIGFIAIADQLRADAKSLITQLHQAGIELTLLSGDKQAVAESIATELGGMNVIAEVLPNEKDKVIQELQNQGQQVTMIGDGVNDAPALIRADVGIAIGSGTDVSMESADIVLLSNELDKIRLAADLSKRTLRTIRQNITLSIVYNIIMVPLAMMAFVTPLFAAIAMPISSLAVIGNASRIRTLFKHSE
;
A
#
# COMPACT_ATOMS: atom_id res chain seq x y z
N MET A 1 20.70 -65.39 -6.11
CA MET A 1 19.97 -64.42 -5.28
C MET A 1 19.88 -63.15 -6.14
N SER A 2 18.72 -62.93 -6.71
CA SER A 2 18.43 -61.81 -7.61
C SER A 2 18.19 -60.53 -6.77
N LYS A 3 19.00 -59.51 -6.99
CA LYS A 3 18.72 -58.20 -6.46
C LYS A 3 17.60 -57.59 -7.30
N THR A 4 16.39 -57.54 -6.73
CA THR A 4 15.26 -56.78 -7.22
C THR A 4 15.68 -55.29 -7.22
N VAL A 5 15.67 -54.69 -8.38
CA VAL A 5 15.79 -53.22 -8.59
C VAL A 5 14.51 -52.61 -8.01
N SER A 6 14.59 -51.97 -6.83
CA SER A 6 13.49 -51.18 -6.32
C SER A 6 13.26 -50.00 -7.23
N GLN A 7 12.13 -49.94 -7.93
CA GLN A 7 11.67 -48.73 -8.60
C GLN A 7 11.53 -47.64 -7.54
N ASN A 8 12.28 -46.59 -7.67
CA ASN A 8 12.12 -45.36 -6.84
C ASN A 8 10.76 -44.76 -7.12
N ILE A 9 9.79 -45.12 -6.30
CA ILE A 9 8.42 -44.59 -6.37
C ILE A 9 8.41 -43.25 -5.66
N SER A 10 7.98 -42.17 -6.35
CA SER A 10 7.86 -40.82 -5.80
C SER A 10 6.42 -40.54 -5.34
N CYS A 11 6.28 -39.80 -4.26
CA CYS A 11 5.00 -39.36 -3.71
C CYS A 11 4.25 -38.48 -4.72
N PHE A 12 3.00 -38.83 -5.00
CA PHE A 12 2.16 -38.11 -5.95
C PHE A 12 1.95 -36.64 -5.61
N HIS A 13 1.89 -36.30 -4.30
CA HIS A 13 1.68 -34.90 -3.87
C HIS A 13 3.00 -34.11 -3.81
N CYS A 14 4.00 -34.59 -3.06
CA CYS A 14 5.21 -33.83 -2.79
C CYS A 14 6.45 -34.21 -3.61
N GLY A 15 6.38 -35.34 -4.38
CA GLY A 15 7.48 -35.81 -5.21
C GLY A 15 8.66 -36.45 -4.46
N LEU A 16 8.64 -36.51 -3.11
CA LEU A 16 9.68 -37.18 -2.31
C LEU A 16 9.66 -38.68 -2.54
N PRO A 17 10.82 -39.38 -2.42
CA PRO A 17 10.84 -40.85 -2.47
C PRO A 17 9.93 -41.43 -1.39
N VAL A 18 9.14 -42.44 -1.76
CA VAL A 18 8.29 -43.18 -0.82
C VAL A 18 9.09 -44.31 -0.23
N ASP A 19 9.23 -44.30 1.10
CA ASP A 19 9.87 -45.41 1.85
C ASP A 19 8.86 -46.53 2.02
N ASP A 20 9.26 -47.79 1.72
CA ASP A 20 8.38 -48.95 1.78
C ASP A 20 7.72 -49.17 3.16
N ASN A 21 8.34 -48.67 4.23
CA ASN A 21 7.82 -48.77 5.60
C ASN A 21 6.73 -47.72 5.92
N ASN A 22 6.66 -46.60 5.18
CA ASN A 22 5.71 -45.50 5.40
C ASN A 22 4.80 -45.22 4.19
N ARG A 23 4.73 -46.15 3.25
CA ARG A 23 3.95 -46.05 2.04
C ARG A 23 2.45 -45.99 2.34
N VAL A 24 1.84 -44.90 1.93
CA VAL A 24 0.38 -44.70 1.95
C VAL A 24 -0.15 -44.79 0.53
N GLU A 25 -1.01 -45.78 0.28
CA GLU A 25 -1.66 -45.98 -1.02
C GLU A 25 -3.13 -45.58 -0.89
N LYS A 26 -3.59 -44.68 -1.76
CA LYS A 26 -4.99 -44.21 -1.75
C LYS A 26 -5.51 -44.03 -3.17
N ASN A 27 -6.78 -44.38 -3.39
CA ASN A 27 -7.44 -44.20 -4.67
C ASN A 27 -7.92 -42.76 -4.81
N ILE A 28 -7.36 -42.01 -5.78
CA ILE A 28 -7.78 -40.65 -6.15
C ILE A 28 -8.37 -40.72 -7.57
N GLN A 29 -9.62 -40.36 -7.77
CA GLN A 29 -10.33 -40.41 -9.07
C GLN A 29 -10.17 -41.76 -9.81
N LYS A 30 -10.37 -42.89 -9.11
CA LYS A 30 -10.24 -44.27 -9.64
C LYS A 30 -8.82 -44.68 -10.03
N THR A 31 -7.80 -43.90 -9.72
CA THR A 31 -6.39 -44.25 -9.94
C THR A 31 -5.71 -44.41 -8.57
N SER A 32 -5.03 -45.51 -8.34
CA SER A 32 -4.24 -45.71 -7.11
C SER A 32 -2.99 -44.86 -7.16
N GLN A 33 -2.87 -43.93 -6.21
CA GLN A 33 -1.72 -43.03 -6.07
C GLN A 33 -0.96 -43.35 -4.79
N GLN A 34 0.36 -43.08 -4.81
CA GLN A 34 1.25 -43.42 -3.70
C GLN A 34 1.78 -42.13 -3.05
N PHE A 35 1.81 -42.14 -1.71
CA PHE A 35 2.20 -41.00 -0.91
C PHE A 35 3.26 -41.41 0.11
N CYS A 36 4.16 -40.47 0.45
CA CYS A 36 5.22 -40.67 1.46
C CYS A 36 4.70 -40.63 2.90
N CYS A 37 3.52 -40.10 3.13
CA CYS A 37 2.91 -39.99 4.47
C CYS A 37 1.39 -39.73 4.36
N HIS A 38 0.68 -39.91 5.48
CA HIS A 38 -0.76 -39.65 5.57
C HIS A 38 -1.09 -38.19 5.32
N GLY A 39 -0.20 -37.24 5.69
CA GLY A 39 -0.40 -35.80 5.43
C GLY A 39 -0.49 -35.48 3.94
N CYS A 40 0.44 -36.01 3.13
CA CYS A 40 0.41 -35.84 1.67
C CYS A 40 -0.82 -36.48 1.03
N SER A 41 -1.27 -37.62 1.52
CA SER A 41 -2.49 -38.29 1.07
C SER A 41 -3.74 -37.43 1.36
N SER A 42 -3.85 -36.90 2.58
CA SER A 42 -4.99 -36.07 2.99
C SER A 42 -5.04 -34.73 2.25
N VAL A 43 -3.90 -34.07 2.05
CA VAL A 43 -3.82 -32.81 1.27
C VAL A 43 -4.24 -33.07 -0.18
N CYS A 44 -3.78 -34.15 -0.78
CA CYS A 44 -4.14 -34.52 -2.15
C CYS A 44 -5.66 -34.78 -2.26
N GLU A 45 -6.23 -35.55 -1.35
CA GLU A 45 -7.66 -35.82 -1.29
C GLU A 45 -8.48 -34.53 -1.18
N MET A 46 -8.12 -33.62 -0.26
CA MET A 46 -8.81 -32.34 -0.07
C MET A 46 -8.73 -31.44 -1.30
N ILE A 47 -7.60 -31.40 -2.02
CA ILE A 47 -7.45 -30.65 -3.28
C ILE A 47 -8.43 -31.21 -4.33
N TYR A 48 -8.55 -32.51 -4.44
CA TYR A 48 -9.47 -33.14 -5.39
C TYR A 48 -10.94 -33.03 -4.97
N GLU A 49 -11.26 -33.24 -3.69
CA GLU A 49 -12.63 -33.08 -3.15
C GLU A 49 -13.12 -31.62 -3.27
N SER A 50 -12.21 -30.67 -3.15
CA SER A 50 -12.50 -29.25 -3.36
C SER A 50 -12.63 -28.87 -4.85
N GLY A 51 -12.46 -29.79 -5.81
CA GLY A 51 -12.48 -29.53 -7.25
C GLY A 51 -11.38 -28.56 -7.68
N LEU A 52 -10.19 -28.69 -7.07
CA LEU A 52 -9.02 -27.85 -7.31
C LEU A 52 -7.87 -28.64 -7.97
N GLU A 53 -8.17 -29.74 -8.65
CA GLU A 53 -7.24 -30.59 -9.37
C GLU A 53 -6.36 -29.83 -10.37
N GLY A 54 -6.80 -28.65 -10.84
CA GLY A 54 -6.01 -27.72 -11.63
C GLY A 54 -4.70 -27.25 -10.95
N PHE A 55 -4.56 -27.47 -9.64
CA PHE A 55 -3.31 -27.29 -8.92
C PHE A 55 -2.20 -28.21 -9.49
N TYR A 56 -2.49 -29.51 -9.64
CA TYR A 56 -1.52 -30.46 -10.18
C TYR A 56 -1.22 -30.23 -11.67
N GLN A 57 -2.18 -29.69 -12.43
CA GLN A 57 -1.96 -29.29 -13.83
C GLN A 57 -1.07 -28.05 -13.97
N ARG A 58 -1.08 -27.17 -12.97
CA ARG A 58 -0.29 -25.93 -12.94
C ARG A 58 1.02 -26.08 -12.14
N THR A 59 1.11 -27.15 -11.35
CA THR A 59 2.36 -27.51 -10.66
C THR A 59 3.19 -28.34 -11.64
N PRO A 60 4.41 -27.87 -12.02
CA PRO A 60 5.26 -28.59 -12.95
C PRO A 60 5.57 -30.02 -12.46
N ASP A 61 5.59 -30.98 -13.36
CA ASP A 61 5.91 -32.37 -13.04
C ASP A 61 7.25 -32.49 -12.31
N GLY A 62 7.24 -33.16 -11.15
CA GLY A 62 8.42 -33.37 -10.34
C GLY A 62 8.75 -32.25 -9.32
N GLN A 63 7.86 -31.30 -9.06
CA GLN A 63 8.06 -30.34 -7.96
C GLN A 63 7.94 -31.05 -6.61
N LEU A 64 9.06 -31.06 -5.83
CA LEU A 64 9.03 -31.44 -4.42
C LEU A 64 8.28 -30.36 -3.63
N LEU A 65 7.03 -30.62 -3.31
CA LEU A 65 6.31 -29.86 -2.30
C LEU A 65 6.86 -30.30 -0.92
N ALA A 66 7.10 -29.32 -0.04
CA ALA A 66 7.42 -29.69 1.33
C ALA A 66 6.24 -30.49 1.93
N PRO A 67 6.49 -31.50 2.79
CA PRO A 67 5.40 -32.13 3.50
C PRO A 67 4.61 -31.06 4.25
N PRO A 68 3.27 -31.20 4.38
CA PRO A 68 2.47 -30.19 5.05
C PRO A 68 3.05 -29.93 6.45
N PRO A 69 3.30 -28.66 6.79
CA PRO A 69 3.76 -28.32 8.13
C PRO A 69 2.68 -28.67 9.13
N GLU A 70 3.09 -29.10 10.32
CA GLU A 70 2.13 -29.32 11.42
C GLU A 70 1.43 -27.97 11.71
N PRO A 71 0.07 -27.95 11.81
CA PRO A 71 -0.65 -26.74 12.20
C PRO A 71 -0.16 -26.29 13.59
N PRO A 72 -0.08 -24.97 13.85
CA PRO A 72 0.30 -24.48 15.17
C PRO A 72 -0.62 -25.11 16.23
N GLN A 73 -0.05 -25.64 17.32
CA GLN A 73 -0.78 -26.39 18.33
C GLN A 73 -1.87 -25.59 19.08
N GLU A 74 -1.94 -24.26 18.85
CA GLU A 74 -2.80 -23.34 19.59
C GLU A 74 -3.62 -22.42 18.67
N THR A 75 -4.07 -22.91 17.51
CA THR A 75 -4.85 -22.11 16.55
C THR A 75 -6.12 -21.49 17.13
N LYS A 76 -6.77 -22.19 18.08
CA LYS A 76 -7.99 -21.73 18.76
C LYS A 76 -7.79 -20.51 19.64
N LEU A 77 -6.56 -20.20 20.06
CA LEU A 77 -6.28 -18.98 20.81
C LEU A 77 -6.53 -17.73 19.97
N TYR A 78 -6.36 -17.82 18.64
CA TYR A 78 -6.62 -16.70 17.73
C TYR A 78 -8.11 -16.37 17.55
N ASP A 79 -9.02 -17.19 18.09
CA ASP A 79 -10.47 -16.91 18.09
C ASP A 79 -10.92 -16.04 19.27
N ILE A 80 -10.05 -15.81 20.24
CA ILE A 80 -10.32 -14.97 21.42
C ILE A 80 -10.26 -13.51 20.99
N ASP A 81 -11.32 -12.73 21.24
CA ASP A 81 -11.44 -11.34 20.75
C ASP A 81 -10.30 -10.44 21.27
N GLU A 82 -9.81 -10.64 22.51
CA GLU A 82 -8.68 -9.91 23.04
C GLU A 82 -7.38 -10.15 22.26
N ILE A 83 -7.16 -11.39 21.80
CA ILE A 83 -6.00 -11.77 20.99
C ILE A 83 -6.20 -11.29 19.54
N GLN A 84 -7.42 -11.36 19.02
CA GLN A 84 -7.75 -10.88 17.68
C GLN A 84 -7.48 -9.38 17.53
N SER A 85 -7.74 -8.58 18.57
CA SER A 85 -7.51 -7.13 18.54
C SER A 85 -6.06 -6.73 18.21
N GLU A 86 -5.09 -7.64 18.38
CA GLU A 86 -3.69 -7.43 18.01
C GLU A 86 -3.41 -7.54 16.50
N PHE A 87 -4.19 -8.36 15.78
CA PHE A 87 -3.86 -8.77 14.40
C PHE A 87 -4.96 -8.44 13.39
N VAL A 88 -6.16 -8.19 13.86
CA VAL A 88 -7.37 -8.06 13.07
C VAL A 88 -7.81 -6.61 13.02
N ILE A 89 -8.22 -6.15 11.84
CA ILE A 89 -8.95 -4.89 11.68
C ILE A 89 -10.43 -5.23 11.81
N ASP A 90 -11.08 -4.70 12.85
CA ASP A 90 -12.50 -4.94 13.16
C ASP A 90 -13.37 -3.85 12.51
N GLN A 91 -14.27 -4.25 11.63
CA GLN A 91 -15.29 -3.42 10.99
C GLN A 91 -16.70 -3.95 11.34
N GLY A 92 -16.88 -4.37 12.57
CA GLY A 92 -18.11 -4.99 13.06
C GLY A 92 -18.15 -6.49 12.77
N ASN A 93 -19.05 -6.96 11.90
CA ASN A 93 -19.12 -8.38 11.54
C ASN A 93 -18.03 -8.77 10.53
N ILE A 94 -17.55 -7.82 9.73
CA ILE A 94 -16.49 -8.05 8.74
C ILE A 94 -15.13 -7.79 9.40
N ARG A 95 -14.20 -8.70 9.21
CA ARG A 95 -12.85 -8.63 9.78
C ARG A 95 -11.79 -8.88 8.72
N ASP A 96 -10.65 -8.16 8.84
CA ASP A 96 -9.49 -8.28 7.96
C ASP A 96 -8.28 -8.76 8.75
N ILE A 97 -7.54 -9.73 8.23
CA ILE A 97 -6.28 -10.20 8.83
C ILE A 97 -5.18 -10.32 7.79
N HIS A 98 -3.98 -9.95 8.18
CA HIS A 98 -2.76 -10.27 7.46
C HIS A 98 -2.07 -11.49 8.09
N LEU A 99 -1.89 -12.55 7.31
CA LEU A 99 -1.18 -13.75 7.70
C LEU A 99 0.17 -13.83 6.97
N ILE A 100 1.20 -14.33 7.64
CA ILE A 100 2.42 -14.79 6.97
C ILE A 100 2.21 -16.25 6.63
N VAL A 101 2.36 -16.61 5.38
CA VAL A 101 2.19 -17.99 4.91
C VAL A 101 3.54 -18.57 4.49
N GLU A 102 3.93 -19.66 5.12
CA GLU A 102 5.13 -20.41 4.77
C GLU A 102 4.82 -21.44 3.67
N GLY A 103 5.82 -21.75 2.85
CA GLY A 103 5.66 -22.75 1.79
C GLY A 103 5.19 -22.18 0.45
N ILE A 104 4.91 -20.88 0.32
CA ILE A 104 4.59 -20.27 -0.97
C ILE A 104 5.88 -20.07 -1.77
N HIS A 105 5.95 -20.70 -2.95
CA HIS A 105 7.13 -20.65 -3.84
C HIS A 105 6.80 -20.25 -5.28
N CYS A 106 5.56 -20.35 -5.71
CA CYS A 106 5.17 -20.11 -7.10
C CYS A 106 3.73 -19.60 -7.24
N SER A 107 3.38 -19.17 -8.45
CA SER A 107 2.02 -18.68 -8.76
C SER A 107 0.94 -19.76 -8.63
N ALA A 108 1.27 -21.04 -8.79
CA ALA A 108 0.34 -22.14 -8.56
C ALA A 108 -0.07 -22.21 -7.08
N CYS A 109 0.90 -21.99 -6.15
CA CYS A 109 0.62 -21.92 -4.71
C CYS A 109 -0.33 -20.75 -4.38
N VAL A 110 -0.07 -19.57 -4.98
CA VAL A 110 -0.94 -18.39 -4.81
C VAL A 110 -2.36 -18.70 -5.26
N TRP A 111 -2.50 -19.26 -6.47
CA TRP A 111 -3.80 -19.63 -7.02
C TRP A 111 -4.55 -20.65 -6.15
N LEU A 112 -3.83 -21.67 -5.64
CA LEU A 112 -4.43 -22.70 -4.77
C LEU A 112 -4.95 -22.09 -3.47
N ILE A 113 -4.16 -21.27 -2.79
CA ILE A 113 -4.54 -20.62 -1.53
C ILE A 113 -5.76 -19.71 -1.76
N GLU A 114 -5.70 -18.80 -2.73
CA GLU A 114 -6.78 -17.86 -3.02
C GLU A 114 -8.06 -18.60 -3.38
N ARG A 115 -7.97 -19.60 -4.25
CA ARG A 115 -9.14 -20.35 -4.72
C ARG A 115 -9.74 -21.27 -3.65
N SER A 116 -8.89 -21.87 -2.82
CA SER A 116 -9.34 -22.75 -1.72
C SER A 116 -10.06 -21.96 -0.64
N LEU A 117 -9.46 -20.86 -0.17
CA LEU A 117 -10.07 -20.02 0.86
C LEU A 117 -11.35 -19.33 0.37
N SER A 118 -11.41 -18.87 -0.89
CA SER A 118 -12.62 -18.22 -1.44
C SER A 118 -13.83 -19.14 -1.49
N LYS A 119 -13.67 -20.46 -1.32
CA LYS A 119 -14.78 -21.42 -1.25
C LYS A 119 -15.33 -21.60 0.16
N LEU A 120 -14.63 -21.14 1.18
CA LEU A 120 -15.12 -21.25 2.56
C LEU A 120 -16.29 -20.29 2.80
N PRO A 121 -17.31 -20.71 3.56
CA PRO A 121 -18.41 -19.81 3.91
C PRO A 121 -17.89 -18.60 4.68
N GLY A 122 -18.46 -17.44 4.41
CA GLY A 122 -18.10 -16.19 5.10
C GLY A 122 -16.79 -15.54 4.65
N ILE A 123 -16.04 -16.09 3.71
CA ILE A 123 -14.88 -15.42 3.13
C ILE A 123 -15.33 -14.45 2.04
N ILE A 124 -14.93 -13.19 2.17
CA ILE A 124 -15.32 -12.08 1.27
C ILE A 124 -14.21 -11.81 0.25
N ASP A 125 -12.95 -11.70 0.69
CA ASP A 125 -11.80 -11.40 -0.19
C ASP A 125 -10.55 -12.13 0.31
N VAL A 126 -9.72 -12.58 -0.64
CA VAL A 126 -8.46 -13.28 -0.36
C VAL A 126 -7.40 -12.83 -1.35
N LYS A 127 -6.29 -12.28 -0.86
CA LYS A 127 -5.18 -11.82 -1.69
C LYS A 127 -3.85 -12.32 -1.15
N VAL A 128 -3.09 -13.02 -1.97
CA VAL A 128 -1.76 -13.52 -1.63
C VAL A 128 -0.69 -12.71 -2.35
N ASN A 129 0.24 -12.17 -1.59
CA ASN A 129 1.43 -11.53 -2.14
C ASN A 129 2.62 -12.48 -2.09
N LEU A 130 3.06 -12.97 -3.25
CA LEU A 130 4.19 -13.89 -3.37
C LEU A 130 5.52 -13.26 -2.92
N ALA A 131 5.71 -11.95 -3.10
CA ALA A 131 6.98 -11.29 -2.85
C ALA A 131 7.30 -11.18 -1.34
N ASN A 132 6.29 -10.92 -0.51
CA ASN A 132 6.43 -10.81 0.94
C ASN A 132 5.80 -11.98 1.70
N LYS A 133 5.22 -12.97 0.98
CA LYS A 133 4.54 -14.15 1.53
C LYS A 133 3.40 -13.80 2.47
N ARG A 134 2.76 -12.66 2.26
CA ARG A 134 1.59 -12.22 3.02
C ARG A 134 0.31 -12.65 2.34
N LEU A 135 -0.65 -13.06 3.15
CA LEU A 135 -2.01 -13.37 2.77
C LEU A 135 -2.93 -12.41 3.51
N LEU A 136 -3.70 -11.62 2.78
CA LEU A 136 -4.81 -10.86 3.30
C LEU A 136 -6.07 -11.70 3.17
N VAL A 137 -6.82 -11.84 4.27
CA VAL A 137 -8.13 -12.48 4.29
C VAL A 137 -9.12 -11.50 4.90
N ARG A 138 -10.21 -11.25 4.17
CA ARG A 138 -11.40 -10.53 4.64
C ARG A 138 -12.53 -11.52 4.81
N TRP A 139 -13.14 -11.57 6.00
CA TRP A 139 -14.19 -12.56 6.29
C TRP A 139 -15.27 -12.01 7.21
N ASP A 140 -16.44 -12.66 7.19
CA ASP A 140 -17.54 -12.46 8.13
C ASP A 140 -17.30 -13.34 9.37
N ASN A 141 -17.02 -12.73 10.51
CA ASN A 141 -16.70 -13.42 11.78
C ASN A 141 -17.89 -14.17 12.38
N THR A 142 -19.12 -13.91 11.91
CA THR A 142 -20.31 -14.64 12.32
C THR A 142 -20.41 -16.00 11.62
N GLN A 143 -19.80 -16.14 10.43
CA GLN A 143 -19.87 -17.35 9.60
C GLN A 143 -18.58 -18.17 9.67
N ASN A 144 -17.43 -17.55 9.92
CA ASN A 144 -16.15 -18.25 9.99
C ASN A 144 -15.24 -17.64 11.06
N LYS A 145 -14.25 -18.42 11.50
CA LYS A 145 -13.27 -18.02 12.51
C LYS A 145 -11.85 -18.11 11.97
N ILE A 146 -10.91 -17.38 12.60
CA ILE A 146 -9.49 -17.37 12.20
C ILE A 146 -8.88 -18.76 12.32
N SER A 147 -9.20 -19.52 13.38
CA SER A 147 -8.72 -20.88 13.56
C SER A 147 -9.04 -21.77 12.36
N ASN A 148 -10.28 -21.70 11.85
CA ASN A 148 -10.72 -22.46 10.69
C ASN A 148 -9.96 -22.08 9.41
N ILE A 149 -9.66 -20.78 9.22
CA ILE A 149 -8.89 -20.27 8.07
C ILE A 149 -7.46 -20.83 8.14
N ILE A 150 -6.81 -20.79 9.30
CA ILE A 150 -5.44 -21.30 9.50
C ILE A 150 -5.40 -22.83 9.37
N GLU A 151 -6.37 -23.54 9.96
CA GLU A 151 -6.49 -24.98 9.83
C GLU A 151 -6.74 -25.45 8.39
N HIS A 152 -7.57 -24.68 7.65
CA HIS A 152 -7.79 -24.95 6.23
C HIS A 152 -6.52 -24.75 5.40
N LEU A 153 -5.73 -23.70 5.67
CA LEU A 153 -4.41 -23.53 5.05
C LEU A 153 -3.48 -24.69 5.38
N GLY A 154 -3.47 -25.15 6.64
CA GLY A 154 -2.73 -26.35 7.05
C GLY A 154 -3.14 -27.59 6.27
N SER A 155 -4.44 -27.79 6.05
CA SER A 155 -4.98 -28.94 5.30
C SER A 155 -4.55 -28.99 3.84
N ILE A 156 -4.32 -27.82 3.21
CA ILE A 156 -3.79 -27.72 1.83
C ILE A 156 -2.26 -27.59 1.79
N GLY A 157 -1.57 -27.78 2.92
CA GLY A 157 -0.11 -27.88 2.99
C GLY A 157 0.64 -26.57 3.27
N TYR A 158 -0.04 -25.52 3.77
CA TYR A 158 0.58 -24.24 4.10
C TYR A 158 0.45 -23.91 5.58
N SER A 159 1.55 -23.50 6.21
CA SER A 159 1.51 -22.95 7.57
C SER A 159 1.27 -21.44 7.51
N ALA A 160 0.32 -20.97 8.31
CA ALA A 160 0.00 -19.56 8.40
C ALA A 160 0.01 -19.08 9.86
N THR A 161 0.59 -17.91 10.08
CA THR A 161 0.62 -17.24 11.38
C THR A 161 0.21 -15.77 11.22
N PRO A 162 -0.52 -15.18 12.18
CA PRO A 162 -0.82 -13.76 12.16
C PRO A 162 0.44 -12.92 12.00
N PHE A 163 0.35 -11.89 11.16
CA PHE A 163 1.48 -11.00 10.92
C PHE A 163 1.72 -10.12 12.13
N ASN A 164 2.89 -10.28 12.76
CA ASN A 164 3.39 -9.39 13.80
C ASN A 164 4.65 -8.69 13.29
N PRO A 165 4.70 -7.34 13.26
CA PRO A 165 5.86 -6.59 12.79
C PRO A 165 7.16 -6.94 13.53
N GLU A 166 7.10 -7.23 14.82
CA GLU A 166 8.28 -7.59 15.64
C GLU A 166 8.84 -8.97 15.27
N SER A 167 7.97 -9.95 15.02
CA SER A 167 8.39 -11.28 14.57
C SER A 167 8.95 -11.24 13.15
N ALA A 168 8.37 -10.40 12.28
CA ALA A 168 8.87 -10.15 10.94
C ALA A 168 10.30 -9.55 10.96
N GLU A 169 10.55 -8.60 11.86
CA GLU A 169 11.88 -8.01 12.06
C GLU A 169 12.91 -9.06 12.55
N GLY A 170 12.49 -9.96 13.42
CA GLY A 170 13.30 -11.08 13.88
C GLY A 170 13.70 -12.04 12.75
N VAL A 171 12.78 -12.38 11.87
CA VAL A 171 13.04 -13.22 10.68
C VAL A 171 14.01 -12.53 9.72
N ILE A 172 13.80 -11.24 9.47
CA ILE A 172 14.69 -10.42 8.62
C ILE A 172 16.11 -10.35 9.21
N LYS A 173 16.25 -10.12 10.53
CA LYS A 173 17.55 -10.13 11.23
C LYS A 173 18.26 -11.48 11.11
N LYS A 174 17.52 -12.60 11.25
CA LYS A 174 18.05 -13.95 11.10
C LYS A 174 18.54 -14.20 9.65
N GLN A 175 17.76 -13.83 8.65
CA GLN A 175 18.14 -13.95 7.23
C GLN A 175 19.37 -13.11 6.90
N ASN A 176 19.46 -11.87 7.39
CA ASN A 176 20.61 -11.00 7.19
C ASN A 176 21.87 -11.56 7.83
N ARG A 177 21.77 -12.10 9.06
CA ARG A 177 22.89 -12.74 9.75
C ARG A 177 23.40 -13.95 8.97
N ALA A 178 22.50 -14.77 8.45
CA ALA A 178 22.87 -15.91 7.61
C ALA A 178 23.57 -15.46 6.31
N LEU A 179 23.09 -14.38 5.67
CA LEU A 179 23.72 -13.82 4.47
C LEU A 179 25.12 -13.26 4.78
N LEU A 180 25.26 -12.54 5.89
CA LEU A 180 26.56 -12.00 6.36
C LEU A 180 27.58 -13.10 6.65
N LEU A 181 27.16 -14.19 7.31
CA LEU A 181 28.06 -15.33 7.59
C LEU A 181 28.55 -16.00 6.30
N ARG A 182 27.67 -16.22 5.33
CA ARG A 182 28.02 -16.74 4.00
C ARG A 182 28.96 -15.82 3.26
N MET A 183 28.70 -14.52 3.28
CA MET A 183 29.56 -13.51 2.67
C MET A 183 30.95 -13.46 3.34
N ALA A 184 31.01 -13.52 4.68
CA ALA A 184 32.28 -13.55 5.40
C ALA A 184 33.12 -14.79 5.07
N PHE A 185 32.47 -15.96 4.97
CA PHE A 185 33.18 -17.19 4.56
C PHE A 185 33.67 -17.10 3.11
N ALA A 186 32.87 -16.60 2.17
CA ALA A 186 33.32 -16.38 0.80
C ALA A 186 34.45 -15.35 0.71
N ALA A 187 34.43 -14.28 1.51
CA ALA A 187 35.49 -13.28 1.61
C ALA A 187 36.81 -13.91 2.12
N PHE A 188 36.70 -14.74 3.16
CA PHE A 188 37.88 -15.47 3.68
C PHE A 188 38.48 -16.36 2.61
N SER A 189 37.66 -17.14 1.89
CA SER A 189 38.13 -18.01 0.82
C SER A 189 38.74 -17.21 -0.35
N MET A 190 38.09 -16.07 -0.72
CA MET A 190 38.58 -15.17 -1.78
C MET A 190 39.95 -14.61 -1.44
N MET A 191 40.14 -14.12 -0.21
CA MET A 191 41.43 -13.54 0.21
C MET A 191 42.56 -14.57 0.16
N ASN A 192 42.31 -15.81 0.60
CA ASN A 192 43.30 -16.88 0.56
C ASN A 192 43.60 -17.33 -0.88
N LEU A 193 42.56 -17.46 -1.73
CA LEU A 193 42.78 -17.81 -3.12
C LEU A 193 43.51 -16.73 -3.91
N LEU A 194 43.33 -15.46 -3.57
CA LEU A 194 44.08 -14.35 -4.20
C LEU A 194 45.58 -14.49 -4.01
N TRP A 195 46.06 -14.86 -2.81
CA TRP A 195 47.44 -15.11 -2.57
C TRP A 195 47.99 -16.30 -3.36
N ILE A 196 47.16 -17.38 -3.49
CA ILE A 196 47.53 -18.55 -4.30
C ILE A 196 47.62 -18.19 -5.78
N SER A 197 46.67 -17.43 -6.31
CA SER A 197 46.67 -16.97 -7.69
C SER A 197 47.89 -16.07 -7.99
N ILE A 198 48.21 -15.10 -7.06
CA ILE A 198 49.39 -14.28 -7.22
C ILE A 198 50.66 -15.15 -7.25
N ALA A 199 50.77 -16.16 -6.38
CA ALA A 199 51.94 -17.06 -6.37
C ALA A 199 52.02 -17.86 -7.69
N LEU A 200 50.89 -18.39 -8.20
CA LEU A 200 50.86 -19.10 -9.48
C LEU A 200 51.25 -18.20 -10.67
N TYR A 201 50.71 -16.98 -10.73
CA TYR A 201 51.04 -16.01 -11.80
C TYR A 201 52.48 -15.45 -11.68
N SER A 202 53.07 -15.50 -10.50
CA SER A 202 54.46 -15.10 -10.29
C SER A 202 55.52 -16.18 -10.60
N GLY A 203 55.10 -17.32 -11.17
CA GLY A 203 55.98 -18.38 -11.66
C GLY A 203 55.96 -19.68 -10.86
N ALA A 204 55.15 -19.79 -9.80
CA ALA A 204 54.99 -21.03 -9.04
C ALA A 204 54.26 -22.13 -9.83
N ASP A 205 53.70 -21.78 -10.98
CA ASP A 205 53.06 -22.68 -11.95
C ASP A 205 53.99 -23.69 -12.63
N LYS A 206 55.28 -23.37 -12.64
CA LYS A 206 56.35 -24.21 -13.18
C LYS A 206 57.04 -25.09 -12.12
N GLY A 207 56.66 -24.96 -10.83
CA GLY A 207 57.30 -25.65 -9.70
C GLY A 207 56.55 -26.89 -9.23
N GLU A 208 57.19 -27.63 -8.31
CA GLU A 208 56.63 -28.83 -7.66
C GLU A 208 55.36 -28.52 -6.83
N PHE A 209 55.13 -27.27 -6.48
CA PHE A 209 53.98 -26.82 -5.66
C PHE A 209 52.70 -26.58 -6.46
N LYS A 210 52.68 -26.64 -7.78
CA LYS A 210 51.49 -26.41 -8.61
C LYS A 210 50.31 -27.30 -8.19
N SER A 211 50.55 -28.59 -8.02
CA SER A 211 49.52 -29.55 -7.57
C SER A 211 48.98 -29.21 -6.17
N LEU A 212 49.87 -28.82 -5.25
CA LEU A 212 49.47 -28.40 -3.88
C LEU A 212 48.54 -27.20 -3.93
N PHE A 213 48.91 -26.15 -4.68
CA PHE A 213 48.07 -24.95 -4.80
C PHE A 213 46.72 -25.22 -5.43
N GLN A 214 46.62 -26.09 -6.40
CA GLN A 214 45.34 -26.51 -7.01
C GLN A 214 44.46 -27.27 -6.01
N TRP A 215 45.02 -28.17 -5.20
CA TRP A 215 44.26 -28.88 -4.17
C TRP A 215 43.83 -27.97 -3.03
N VAL A 216 44.63 -26.99 -2.62
CA VAL A 216 44.23 -25.97 -1.67
C VAL A 216 43.11 -25.09 -2.24
N GLY A 217 43.19 -24.74 -3.55
CA GLY A 217 42.12 -24.05 -4.27
C GLY A 217 40.80 -24.84 -4.26
N PHE A 218 40.88 -26.16 -4.52
CA PHE A 218 39.72 -27.06 -4.43
C PHE A 218 39.14 -27.07 -2.99
N MET A 219 39.98 -27.18 -1.95
CA MET A 219 39.53 -27.21 -0.55
C MET A 219 38.81 -25.92 -0.12
N LEU A 220 39.19 -24.77 -0.66
CA LEU A 220 38.54 -23.49 -0.37
C LEU A 220 37.31 -23.24 -1.24
N ALA A 221 37.37 -23.59 -2.50
CA ALA A 221 36.26 -23.35 -3.44
C ALA A 221 35.07 -24.27 -3.17
N THR A 222 35.29 -25.52 -2.79
CA THR A 222 34.22 -26.51 -2.54
C THR A 222 33.24 -26.05 -1.45
N PRO A 223 33.70 -25.74 -0.22
CA PRO A 223 32.78 -25.25 0.81
C PRO A 223 32.19 -23.88 0.46
N THR A 224 32.92 -23.04 -0.30
CA THR A 224 32.38 -21.76 -0.76
C THR A 224 31.23 -21.98 -1.70
N LEU A 225 31.32 -22.87 -2.67
CA LEU A 225 30.24 -23.18 -3.61
C LEU A 225 29.03 -23.78 -2.87
N PHE A 226 29.23 -24.77 -1.99
CA PHE A 226 28.12 -25.50 -1.37
C PHE A 226 27.56 -24.83 -0.12
N TYR A 227 28.32 -24.01 0.62
CA TYR A 227 27.82 -23.26 1.79
C TYR A 227 27.42 -21.83 1.42
N SER A 228 28.34 -21.05 0.85
CA SER A 228 28.06 -19.65 0.51
C SER A 228 27.19 -19.56 -0.75
N GLY A 229 27.40 -20.40 -1.74
CA GLY A 229 26.60 -20.51 -2.96
C GLY A 229 25.25 -21.22 -2.80
N TRP A 230 24.98 -21.86 -1.66
CA TRP A 230 23.78 -22.65 -1.42
C TRP A 230 22.46 -21.96 -1.78
N PRO A 231 22.23 -20.68 -1.48
CA PRO A 231 21.00 -20.00 -1.88
C PRO A 231 20.74 -20.04 -3.38
N PHE A 232 21.80 -19.86 -4.18
CA PHE A 232 21.71 -19.86 -5.63
C PHE A 232 21.50 -21.28 -6.16
N LEU A 233 22.22 -22.27 -5.61
CA LEU A 233 22.08 -23.68 -5.97
C LEU A 233 20.67 -24.20 -5.66
N LYS A 234 20.16 -23.88 -4.47
CA LYS A 234 18.80 -24.23 -4.05
C LYS A 234 17.76 -23.54 -4.94
N GLY A 235 17.91 -22.23 -5.21
CA GLY A 235 17.03 -21.45 -6.08
C GLY A 235 17.02 -21.98 -7.52
N ALA A 236 18.20 -22.29 -8.07
CA ALA A 236 18.35 -22.89 -9.41
C ALA A 236 17.72 -24.28 -9.50
N TRP A 237 17.98 -25.15 -8.52
CA TRP A 237 17.38 -26.49 -8.48
C TRP A 237 15.86 -26.41 -8.45
N THR A 238 15.30 -25.55 -7.61
CA THR A 238 13.86 -25.33 -7.51
C THR A 238 13.30 -24.73 -8.79
N GLY A 239 14.00 -23.77 -9.38
CA GLY A 239 13.61 -23.11 -10.63
C GLY A 239 13.60 -24.06 -11.83
N LEU A 240 14.65 -24.85 -12.00
CA LEU A 240 14.77 -25.85 -13.07
C LEU A 240 13.69 -26.94 -12.93
N LYS A 241 13.48 -27.42 -11.69
CA LYS A 241 12.50 -28.46 -11.41
C LYS A 241 11.06 -28.01 -11.68
N ASN A 242 10.78 -26.71 -11.52
CA ASN A 242 9.43 -26.13 -11.68
C ASN A 242 9.24 -25.46 -13.05
N LEU A 243 10.22 -25.58 -13.98
CA LEU A 243 10.24 -24.84 -15.25
C LEU A 243 10.00 -23.32 -15.10
N ASN A 244 10.17 -22.82 -13.89
CA ASN A 244 10.13 -21.40 -13.58
C ASN A 244 11.56 -20.87 -13.48
N LEU A 245 12.12 -20.53 -14.64
CA LEU A 245 13.50 -20.12 -14.79
C LEU A 245 13.75 -18.77 -14.12
N GLY A 246 14.14 -18.84 -12.84
CA GLY A 246 14.53 -17.67 -12.06
C GLY A 246 15.99 -17.26 -12.29
N MET A 247 16.37 -16.11 -11.72
CA MET A 247 17.72 -15.53 -11.83
C MET A 247 18.83 -16.40 -11.25
N ASP A 248 18.51 -17.34 -10.35
CA ASP A 248 19.49 -18.22 -9.70
C ASP A 248 19.98 -19.32 -10.65
N VAL A 249 19.23 -19.64 -11.72
CA VAL A 249 19.56 -20.71 -12.67
C VAL A 249 20.85 -20.38 -13.46
N PRO A 250 20.95 -19.23 -14.16
CA PRO A 250 22.19 -18.87 -14.85
C PRO A 250 23.41 -18.79 -13.93
N ILE A 251 23.22 -18.24 -12.72
CA ILE A 251 24.28 -18.12 -11.71
C ILE A 251 24.80 -19.50 -11.29
N ALA A 252 23.90 -20.42 -10.96
CA ALA A 252 24.27 -21.76 -10.53
C ALA A 252 24.95 -22.54 -11.65
N ILE A 253 24.45 -22.45 -12.89
CA ILE A 253 25.04 -23.14 -14.06
C ILE A 253 26.47 -22.65 -14.29
N GLY A 254 26.67 -21.30 -14.30
CA GLY A 254 28.00 -20.73 -14.49
C GLY A 254 28.99 -21.14 -13.38
N ALA A 255 28.56 -21.09 -12.12
CA ALA A 255 29.40 -21.49 -10.98
C ALA A 255 29.75 -23.00 -11.02
N ILE A 256 28.76 -23.87 -11.24
CA ILE A 256 28.98 -25.33 -11.31
C ILE A 256 29.84 -25.70 -12.50
N ALA A 257 29.62 -25.13 -13.68
CA ALA A 257 30.36 -25.42 -14.88
C ALA A 257 31.85 -25.07 -14.72
N THR A 258 32.15 -23.84 -14.23
CA THR A 258 33.50 -23.37 -13.98
C THR A 258 34.19 -24.19 -12.89
N TYR A 259 33.46 -24.52 -11.81
CA TYR A 259 34.00 -25.38 -10.75
C TYR A 259 34.30 -26.79 -11.23
N SER A 260 33.36 -27.44 -11.98
CA SER A 260 33.52 -28.78 -12.48
C SER A 260 34.70 -28.89 -13.46
N TYR A 261 34.87 -27.87 -14.30
CA TYR A 261 36.03 -27.77 -15.19
C TYR A 261 37.35 -27.70 -14.39
N SER A 262 37.43 -26.85 -13.37
CA SER A 262 38.60 -26.71 -12.52
C SER A 262 38.94 -28.00 -11.76
N VAL A 263 37.92 -28.75 -11.31
CA VAL A 263 38.11 -30.07 -10.70
C VAL A 263 38.69 -31.07 -11.73
N PHE A 264 38.15 -31.07 -12.94
CA PHE A 264 38.65 -31.93 -14.04
C PHE A 264 40.14 -31.67 -14.33
N VAL A 265 40.53 -30.39 -14.44
CA VAL A 265 41.94 -29.99 -14.65
C VAL A 265 42.81 -30.39 -13.46
N THR A 266 42.36 -30.21 -12.21
CA THR A 266 43.12 -30.58 -11.03
C THR A 266 43.39 -32.08 -10.95
N ILE A 267 42.38 -32.92 -11.25
CA ILE A 267 42.53 -34.38 -11.31
C ILE A 267 43.46 -34.77 -12.45
N GLY A 268 43.30 -34.18 -13.66
CA GLY A 268 44.14 -34.46 -14.79
C GLY A 268 45.65 -34.15 -14.54
N HIS A 269 45.94 -33.00 -13.92
CA HIS A 269 47.30 -32.65 -13.51
C HIS A 269 47.86 -33.62 -12.47
N SER A 270 47.03 -34.08 -11.50
CA SER A 270 47.48 -35.11 -10.53
C SER A 270 47.74 -36.47 -11.12
N MET A 271 47.17 -36.77 -12.32
CA MET A 271 47.42 -37.99 -13.10
C MET A 271 48.61 -37.84 -14.11
N GLY A 272 49.34 -36.71 -14.07
CA GLY A 272 50.50 -36.46 -14.89
C GLY A 272 50.19 -35.89 -16.30
N GLN A 273 48.98 -35.46 -16.60
CA GLN A 273 48.62 -34.84 -17.86
C GLN A 273 48.89 -33.31 -17.76
N THR A 274 49.98 -32.85 -18.40
CA THR A 274 50.47 -31.45 -18.29
C THR A 274 49.79 -30.45 -19.24
N THR A 275 48.90 -30.90 -20.15
CA THR A 275 48.35 -30.10 -21.28
C THR A 275 46.87 -29.75 -21.11
N ILE A 276 46.24 -29.90 -19.94
CA ILE A 276 44.77 -29.89 -19.77
C ILE A 276 44.22 -28.50 -19.46
N GLY A 277 45.05 -27.44 -19.39
CA GLY A 277 44.51 -26.08 -19.14
C GLY A 277 44.74 -25.58 -17.70
N GLU A 278 44.07 -24.49 -17.34
CA GLU A 278 44.23 -23.81 -16.05
C GLU A 278 43.04 -24.01 -15.16
N VAL A 279 43.22 -23.80 -13.84
CA VAL A 279 42.15 -23.88 -12.82
C VAL A 279 41.55 -22.48 -12.55
N TYR A 280 40.27 -22.38 -12.33
CA TYR A 280 39.49 -21.16 -12.12
C TYR A 280 38.72 -21.16 -10.79
N TYR A 281 39.31 -21.74 -9.74
CA TYR A 281 38.70 -21.74 -8.40
C TYR A 281 38.54 -20.34 -7.82
N ASP A 282 39.49 -19.45 -8.07
CA ASP A 282 39.43 -18.03 -7.71
C ASP A 282 38.25 -17.32 -8.40
N THR A 283 38.01 -17.61 -9.68
CA THR A 283 36.90 -17.07 -10.44
C THR A 283 35.54 -17.49 -9.82
N VAL A 284 35.38 -18.77 -9.43
CA VAL A 284 34.17 -19.28 -8.78
C VAL A 284 33.94 -18.59 -7.45
N VAL A 285 34.99 -18.48 -6.61
CA VAL A 285 34.87 -17.89 -5.27
C VAL A 285 34.64 -16.38 -5.36
N ASN A 286 35.36 -15.66 -6.20
CA ASN A 286 35.20 -14.24 -6.44
C ASN A 286 33.78 -13.92 -6.95
N PHE A 287 33.30 -14.73 -7.88
CA PHE A 287 31.96 -14.61 -8.43
C PHE A 287 30.88 -14.77 -7.35
N ILE A 288 30.93 -15.84 -6.54
CA ILE A 288 29.98 -16.07 -5.44
C ILE A 288 30.06 -14.94 -4.42
N PHE A 289 31.25 -14.49 -4.06
CA PHE A 289 31.45 -13.39 -3.11
C PHE A 289 30.82 -12.10 -3.61
N VAL A 290 31.14 -11.68 -4.84
CA VAL A 290 30.64 -10.43 -5.42
C VAL A 290 29.12 -10.43 -5.54
N ILE A 291 28.51 -11.55 -5.93
CA ILE A 291 27.05 -11.66 -5.99
C ILE A 291 26.43 -11.57 -4.59
N LEU A 292 27.03 -12.21 -3.58
CA LEU A 292 26.55 -12.11 -2.20
C LEU A 292 26.63 -10.67 -1.66
N VAL A 293 27.74 -9.94 -1.97
CA VAL A 293 27.87 -8.52 -1.66
C VAL A 293 26.76 -7.72 -2.35
N GLY A 294 26.54 -7.96 -3.65
CA GLY A 294 25.49 -7.32 -4.41
C GLY A 294 24.10 -7.53 -3.79
N ARG A 295 23.75 -8.77 -3.44
CA ARG A 295 22.50 -9.13 -2.75
C ARG A 295 22.36 -8.47 -1.38
N PHE A 296 23.47 -8.36 -0.63
CA PHE A 296 23.47 -7.66 0.66
C PHE A 296 23.24 -6.15 0.50
N LEU A 297 23.93 -5.51 -0.44
CA LEU A 297 23.78 -4.07 -0.73
C LEU A 297 22.36 -3.77 -1.23
N GLU A 298 21.83 -4.61 -2.11
CA GLU A 298 20.47 -4.53 -2.59
C GLU A 298 19.45 -4.62 -1.44
N ALA A 299 19.57 -5.63 -0.56
CA ALA A 299 18.69 -5.80 0.59
C ALA A 299 18.79 -4.63 1.59
N LYS A 300 19.99 -4.05 1.78
CA LYS A 300 20.20 -2.86 2.61
C LYS A 300 19.58 -1.61 1.98
N SER A 301 19.76 -1.40 0.68
CA SER A 301 19.24 -0.25 -0.05
C SER A 301 17.72 -0.27 -0.16
N LYS A 302 17.10 -1.45 -0.37
CA LYS A 302 15.65 -1.65 -0.29
C LYS A 302 15.10 -1.17 1.04
N ARG A 303 15.71 -1.58 2.15
CA ARG A 303 15.28 -1.14 3.49
C ARG A 303 15.36 0.37 3.68
N HIS A 304 16.46 1.00 3.24
CA HIS A 304 16.59 2.45 3.34
C HIS A 304 15.55 3.21 2.50
N ALA A 305 15.19 2.69 1.35
CA ALA A 305 14.17 3.29 0.51
C ALA A 305 12.75 3.18 1.13
N VAL A 306 12.46 2.05 1.79
CA VAL A 306 11.17 1.79 2.49
C VAL A 306 11.15 2.35 3.91
N ALA A 307 12.28 2.73 4.50
CA ALA A 307 12.39 3.23 5.88
C ALA A 307 11.54 4.48 6.17
N ALA A 308 11.13 5.24 5.14
CA ALA A 308 10.19 6.36 5.31
C ALA A 308 8.85 5.90 5.90
N THR A 309 8.37 4.71 5.53
CA THR A 309 7.14 4.10 6.05
C THR A 309 7.33 3.50 7.44
N GLN A 310 8.50 2.91 7.72
CA GLN A 310 8.80 2.40 9.06
C GLN A 310 8.77 3.49 10.14
N ARG A 311 9.12 4.73 9.79
CA ARG A 311 9.02 5.86 10.72
C ARG A 311 7.57 6.16 11.14
N LEU A 312 6.57 5.84 10.34
CA LEU A 312 5.15 5.97 10.76
C LEU A 312 4.83 4.94 11.85
N MET A 313 5.38 3.73 11.78
CA MET A 313 5.23 2.71 12.84
C MET A 313 5.97 3.11 14.15
N ASP A 314 7.10 3.82 14.05
CA ASP A 314 7.86 4.30 15.21
C ASP A 314 7.15 5.47 15.96
N LEU A 315 6.05 5.98 15.42
CA LEU A 315 5.30 7.07 16.05
C LEU A 315 4.37 6.58 17.16
N GLN A 316 3.95 5.33 17.13
CA GLN A 316 3.17 4.74 18.20
C GLN A 316 4.07 4.44 19.40
N PRO A 317 3.79 5.00 20.60
CA PRO A 317 4.53 4.65 21.81
C PRO A 317 4.39 3.16 22.12
N ARG A 318 5.32 2.58 22.84
CA ARG A 318 5.25 1.16 23.22
C ARG A 318 4.50 0.91 24.51
N VAL A 319 4.36 1.94 25.32
CA VAL A 319 3.73 1.91 26.64
C VAL A 319 2.84 3.12 26.80
N ALA A 320 1.84 3.02 27.69
CA ALA A 320 0.97 4.11 28.09
C ALA A 320 0.75 4.11 29.61
N ASN A 321 0.38 5.27 30.15
CA ASN A 321 0.00 5.44 31.53
C ASN A 321 -1.51 5.22 31.65
N VAL A 322 -1.95 4.10 32.20
CA VAL A 322 -3.35 3.77 32.43
C VAL A 322 -3.71 4.05 33.88
N LEU A 323 -4.84 4.69 34.11
CA LEU A 323 -5.36 4.99 35.43
C LEU A 323 -6.31 3.85 35.86
N ARG A 324 -5.88 3.01 36.84
CA ARG A 324 -6.69 1.94 37.44
C ARG A 324 -6.71 2.14 38.93
N ASP A 325 -7.85 2.05 39.54
CA ASP A 325 -8.03 2.21 40.98
C ASP A 325 -7.41 3.50 41.56
N ASN A 326 -7.46 4.60 40.79
CA ASN A 326 -6.86 5.90 41.08
C ASN A 326 -5.32 5.93 41.15
N GLU A 327 -4.64 4.83 40.70
CA GLU A 327 -3.20 4.76 40.55
C GLU A 327 -2.79 4.68 39.08
N THR A 328 -1.66 5.28 38.74
CA THR A 328 -1.14 5.28 37.36
C THR A 328 -0.25 4.05 37.18
N HIS A 329 -0.63 3.16 36.26
CA HIS A 329 0.14 1.99 35.90
C HIS A 329 0.70 2.16 34.48
N ILE A 330 1.99 1.87 34.30
CA ILE A 330 2.61 1.81 32.98
C ILE A 330 2.33 0.43 32.40
N VAL A 331 1.55 0.40 31.33
CA VAL A 331 1.20 -0.85 30.63
C VAL A 331 1.63 -0.80 29.18
N PRO A 332 1.99 -1.96 28.58
CA PRO A 332 2.18 -2.02 27.14
C PRO A 332 0.89 -1.60 26.40
N ILE A 333 0.99 -0.88 25.29
CA ILE A 333 -0.18 -0.46 24.50
C ILE A 333 -1.10 -1.63 24.15
N ARG A 334 -0.54 -2.82 23.91
CA ARG A 334 -1.27 -4.05 23.61
C ARG A 334 -2.20 -4.52 24.73
N ALA A 335 -1.96 -4.06 25.96
CA ALA A 335 -2.77 -4.44 27.11
C ALA A 335 -3.86 -3.41 27.44
N ILE A 336 -3.98 -2.33 26.66
CA ILE A 336 -5.00 -1.28 26.83
C ILE A 336 -6.30 -1.79 26.21
N GLN A 337 -7.39 -1.64 26.97
CA GLN A 337 -8.73 -2.01 26.52
C GLN A 337 -9.57 -0.76 26.21
N LYS A 338 -10.61 -0.95 25.40
CA LYS A 338 -11.61 0.10 25.15
C LYS A 338 -12.29 0.50 26.45
N ASN A 339 -12.59 1.80 26.62
CA ASN A 339 -13.17 2.44 27.81
C ASN A 339 -12.23 2.51 29.02
N GLU A 340 -10.96 2.12 28.92
CA GLU A 340 -9.97 2.43 29.96
C GLU A 340 -9.61 3.91 29.93
N ILE A 341 -9.16 4.42 31.08
CA ILE A 341 -8.74 5.81 31.22
C ILE A 341 -7.20 5.87 31.16
N ILE A 342 -6.68 6.70 30.27
CA ILE A 342 -5.24 6.93 30.11
C ILE A 342 -4.88 8.37 30.48
N LEU A 343 -3.66 8.54 30.99
CA LEU A 343 -3.09 9.82 31.33
C LEU A 343 -1.99 10.16 30.33
N ILE A 344 -2.07 11.33 29.67
CA ILE A 344 -1.11 11.79 28.67
C ILE A 344 -0.48 13.09 29.15
N LYS A 345 0.82 13.02 29.48
CA LYS A 345 1.57 14.18 29.98
C LYS A 345 2.06 15.08 28.84
N PRO A 346 2.41 16.34 29.14
CA PRO A 346 3.07 17.22 28.17
C PRO A 346 4.32 16.59 27.56
N GLY A 347 4.48 16.71 26.24
CA GLY A 347 5.56 16.08 25.48
C GLY A 347 5.37 14.60 25.15
N GLU A 348 4.35 13.95 25.69
CA GLU A 348 4.05 12.55 25.37
C GLU A 348 3.24 12.42 24.08
N LYS A 349 3.50 11.34 23.34
CA LYS A 349 2.68 10.93 22.20
C LYS A 349 1.43 10.23 22.67
N VAL A 350 0.31 10.53 22.05
CA VAL A 350 -0.97 9.86 22.28
C VAL A 350 -0.89 8.40 21.84
N PRO A 351 -1.11 7.43 22.75
CA PRO A 351 -0.88 6.03 22.43
C PRO A 351 -2.01 5.36 21.63
N VAL A 352 -3.25 5.78 21.89
CA VAL A 352 -4.49 5.21 21.32
C VAL A 352 -5.52 6.32 21.08
N ASP A 353 -6.55 6.06 20.26
CA ASP A 353 -7.62 7.05 20.06
C ASP A 353 -8.53 7.11 21.28
N GLY A 354 -9.01 8.31 21.61
CA GLY A 354 -9.89 8.52 22.74
C GLY A 354 -10.59 9.86 22.77
N ILE A 355 -11.42 10.08 23.83
CA ILE A 355 -12.11 11.33 24.10
C ILE A 355 -11.57 11.93 25.38
N ILE A 356 -11.30 13.22 25.38
CA ILE A 356 -10.81 13.93 26.57
C ILE A 356 -11.94 14.03 27.60
N ILE A 357 -11.75 13.42 28.76
CA ILE A 357 -12.70 13.47 29.88
C ILE A 357 -12.33 14.55 30.92
N SER A 358 -11.05 14.94 30.97
CA SER A 358 -10.55 16.00 31.83
C SER A 358 -9.28 16.63 31.31
N GLY A 359 -9.13 17.94 31.50
CA GLY A 359 -7.98 18.70 31.03
C GLY A 359 -8.28 19.52 29.77
N HIS A 360 -7.35 20.39 29.43
CA HIS A 360 -7.29 21.15 28.19
C HIS A 360 -5.83 21.31 27.79
N SER A 361 -5.51 21.21 26.49
CA SER A 361 -4.14 21.35 26.01
C SER A 361 -4.12 21.76 24.55
N SER A 362 -2.95 22.19 24.09
CA SER A 362 -2.64 22.27 22.66
C SER A 362 -2.01 20.94 22.21
N VAL A 363 -2.45 20.41 21.08
CA VAL A 363 -2.02 19.12 20.55
C VAL A 363 -1.46 19.31 19.15
N ASP A 364 -0.27 18.80 18.91
CA ASP A 364 0.33 18.76 17.58
C ASP A 364 -0.25 17.56 16.80
N GLU A 365 -1.08 17.87 15.82
CA GLU A 365 -1.73 16.92 14.93
C GLU A 365 -1.08 16.90 13.52
N ALA A 366 0.05 17.60 13.34
CA ALA A 366 0.70 17.78 12.04
C ALA A 366 0.93 16.47 11.27
N LEU A 367 1.14 15.39 11.99
CA LEU A 367 1.35 14.06 11.41
C LEU A 367 0.11 13.49 10.72
N LEU A 368 -1.07 13.79 11.27
CA LEU A 368 -2.36 13.26 10.77
C LEU A 368 -3.04 14.28 9.86
N SER A 369 -3.04 15.57 10.25
CA SER A 369 -3.71 16.63 9.49
C SER A 369 -2.81 17.29 8.44
N GLY A 370 -1.49 17.21 8.58
CA GLY A 370 -0.51 17.94 7.77
C GLY A 370 -0.38 19.42 8.18
N GLU A 371 -1.17 19.90 9.13
CA GLU A 371 -1.16 21.30 9.61
C GLU A 371 -0.12 21.47 10.73
N ALA A 372 0.83 22.38 10.57
CA ALA A 372 1.91 22.61 11.53
C ALA A 372 1.45 23.36 12.79
N ALA A 373 0.29 24.01 12.78
CA ALA A 373 -0.22 24.74 13.92
C ALA A 373 -0.89 23.82 14.95
N PRO A 374 -0.48 23.85 16.24
CA PRO A 374 -1.13 23.05 17.26
C PRO A 374 -2.60 23.40 17.44
N VAL A 375 -3.43 22.38 17.59
CA VAL A 375 -4.88 22.50 17.76
C VAL A 375 -5.24 22.50 19.26
N LYS A 376 -6.02 23.47 19.70
CA LYS A 376 -6.53 23.50 21.07
C LYS A 376 -7.60 22.44 21.25
N LYS A 377 -7.43 21.60 22.25
CA LYS A 377 -8.35 20.52 22.63
C LYS A 377 -8.84 20.72 24.05
N THR A 378 -10.12 20.46 24.24
CA THR A 378 -10.84 20.62 25.52
C THR A 378 -11.63 19.36 25.85
N MET A 379 -12.23 19.31 27.01
CA MET A 379 -13.10 18.21 27.44
C MET A 379 -14.19 17.93 26.39
N GLY A 380 -14.36 16.68 25.98
CA GLY A 380 -15.31 16.24 24.98
C GLY A 380 -14.71 16.13 23.58
N ASP A 381 -13.52 16.70 23.33
CA ASP A 381 -12.87 16.61 22.03
C ASP A 381 -12.20 15.24 21.82
N SER A 382 -12.17 14.80 20.58
CA SER A 382 -11.47 13.57 20.17
C SER A 382 -9.97 13.80 20.08
N LEU A 383 -9.21 12.78 20.45
CA LEU A 383 -7.76 12.73 20.40
C LEU A 383 -7.30 11.48 19.65
N SER A 384 -6.43 11.66 18.67
CA SER A 384 -5.97 10.57 17.79
C SER A 384 -4.58 10.06 18.16
N ALA A 385 -4.38 8.76 18.05
CA ALA A 385 -3.08 8.13 18.27
C ALA A 385 -1.99 8.71 17.35
N GLY A 386 -0.78 8.87 17.90
CA GLY A 386 0.37 9.39 17.16
C GLY A 386 0.54 10.91 17.21
N THR A 387 -0.48 11.67 17.67
CA THR A 387 -0.37 13.12 17.95
C THR A 387 0.46 13.38 19.20
N VAL A 388 0.91 14.61 19.42
CA VAL A 388 1.77 14.97 20.56
C VAL A 388 1.07 16.00 21.44
N ASN A 389 0.91 15.66 22.72
CA ASN A 389 0.37 16.59 23.71
C ASN A 389 1.44 17.65 24.08
N ILE A 390 1.11 18.96 24.08
CA ILE A 390 2.10 20.03 24.24
C ILE A 390 2.10 20.65 25.63
N GLU A 391 0.96 21.11 26.12
CA GLU A 391 0.93 22.04 27.27
C GLU A 391 0.57 21.38 28.60
N ASN A 392 -0.60 20.79 28.71
CA ASN A 392 -1.15 20.29 29.99
C ASN A 392 -1.42 18.78 29.93
N THR A 393 -1.48 18.15 31.10
CA THR A 393 -1.87 16.74 31.20
C THR A 393 -3.33 16.56 30.81
N LEU A 394 -3.58 15.58 29.96
CA LEU A 394 -4.92 15.18 29.52
C LEU A 394 -5.27 13.82 30.10
N THR A 395 -6.52 13.68 30.56
CA THR A 395 -7.12 12.40 30.92
C THR A 395 -8.09 12.01 29.80
N VAL A 396 -7.89 10.83 29.24
CA VAL A 396 -8.56 10.42 28.00
C VAL A 396 -9.18 9.05 28.18
N GLU A 397 -10.45 8.90 27.79
CA GLU A 397 -11.14 7.61 27.71
C GLU A 397 -10.87 6.97 26.35
N VAL A 398 -10.42 5.74 26.34
CA VAL A 398 -10.01 5.00 25.14
C VAL A 398 -11.22 4.61 24.30
N THR A 399 -11.26 5.03 23.03
CA THR A 399 -12.32 4.67 22.07
C THR A 399 -11.91 3.58 21.11
N ALA A 400 -10.63 3.56 20.69
CA ALA A 400 -10.08 2.54 19.78
C ALA A 400 -8.63 2.21 20.15
N THR A 401 -8.23 0.96 19.90
CA THR A 401 -6.90 0.43 20.24
C THR A 401 -6.20 -0.17 19.03
N LEU A 402 -4.87 -0.23 19.06
CA LEU A 402 -4.01 -0.89 18.08
C LEU A 402 -4.33 -0.54 16.62
N ARG A 403 -4.71 -1.53 15.80
CA ARG A 403 -4.99 -1.36 14.37
C ARG A 403 -6.28 -0.59 14.07
N ASN A 404 -7.19 -0.51 15.04
CA ASN A 404 -8.45 0.21 14.89
C ASN A 404 -8.28 1.71 15.16
N THR A 405 -7.12 2.16 15.67
CA THR A 405 -6.82 3.59 15.80
C THR A 405 -6.65 4.24 14.43
N SER A 406 -6.85 5.56 14.35
CA SER A 406 -6.62 6.37 13.15
C SER A 406 -5.22 6.13 12.57
N LEU A 407 -4.19 6.14 13.40
CA LEU A 407 -2.81 5.81 13.00
C LEU A 407 -2.68 4.36 12.53
N GLY A 408 -3.32 3.41 13.19
CA GLY A 408 -3.31 1.98 12.82
C GLY A 408 -3.92 1.75 11.43
N LYS A 409 -5.03 2.42 11.10
CA LYS A 409 -5.66 2.38 9.77
C LYS A 409 -4.75 2.97 8.70
N ILE A 410 -4.10 4.10 8.97
CA ILE A 410 -3.12 4.72 8.06
C ILE A 410 -1.96 3.76 7.76
N ILE A 411 -1.39 3.13 8.80
CA ILE A 411 -0.32 2.14 8.64
C ILE A 411 -0.78 0.98 7.77
N SER A 412 -1.99 0.45 8.01
CA SER A 412 -2.55 -0.66 7.25
C SER A 412 -2.74 -0.32 5.76
N LEU A 413 -3.24 0.87 5.44
CA LEU A 413 -3.39 1.35 4.06
C LEU A 413 -2.04 1.47 3.34
N VAL A 414 -1.02 2.00 4.02
CA VAL A 414 0.34 2.10 3.45
C VAL A 414 0.97 0.72 3.24
N GLU A 415 0.74 -0.23 4.16
CA GLU A 415 1.17 -1.63 3.99
C GLU A 415 0.48 -2.30 2.79
N GLU A 416 -0.82 -2.07 2.62
CA GLU A 416 -1.60 -2.59 1.49
C GLU A 416 -1.10 -2.01 0.16
N ALA A 417 -0.86 -0.70 0.09
CA ALA A 417 -0.29 -0.05 -1.08
C ALA A 417 1.06 -0.65 -1.51
N GLN A 418 1.92 -0.95 -0.53
CA GLN A 418 3.23 -1.57 -0.80
C GLN A 418 3.12 -3.05 -1.19
N ALA A 419 2.08 -3.74 -0.72
CA ALA A 419 1.83 -5.14 -1.04
C ALA A 419 1.18 -5.32 -2.42
N SER A 420 0.50 -4.29 -2.93
CA SER A 420 -0.20 -4.34 -4.21
C SER A 420 0.75 -4.41 -5.40
N LYS A 421 0.32 -5.08 -6.48
CA LYS A 421 1.07 -5.16 -7.74
C LYS A 421 0.48 -4.19 -8.77
N ALA A 422 1.29 -3.28 -9.26
CA ALA A 422 0.90 -2.43 -10.39
C ALA A 422 0.84 -3.23 -11.70
N PRO A 423 -0.02 -2.87 -12.67
CA PRO A 423 -0.12 -3.53 -13.97
C PRO A 423 1.23 -3.69 -14.68
N ILE A 424 2.06 -2.66 -14.67
CA ILE A 424 3.41 -2.71 -15.27
C ILE A 424 4.32 -3.75 -14.60
N GLN A 425 4.14 -4.03 -13.31
CA GLN A 425 4.87 -5.08 -12.59
C GLN A 425 4.41 -6.47 -13.05
N CYS A 426 3.11 -6.67 -13.26
CA CYS A 426 2.58 -7.94 -13.74
C CYS A 426 3.14 -8.29 -15.12
N ILE A 427 3.26 -7.30 -16.02
CA ILE A 427 3.89 -7.45 -17.33
C ILE A 427 5.38 -7.83 -17.18
N ALA A 428 6.08 -7.15 -16.29
CA ALA A 428 7.48 -7.45 -16.00
C ALA A 428 7.68 -8.90 -15.50
N ASP A 429 6.85 -9.34 -14.57
CA ASP A 429 6.89 -10.71 -14.02
C ASP A 429 6.65 -11.79 -15.09
N GLN A 430 5.84 -11.49 -16.11
CA GLN A 430 5.59 -12.41 -17.24
C GLN A 430 6.77 -12.50 -18.23
N ILE A 431 7.52 -11.42 -18.39
CA ILE A 431 8.65 -11.36 -19.33
C ILE A 431 9.90 -12.08 -18.77
N VAL A 432 10.12 -12.07 -17.47
CA VAL A 432 11.34 -12.61 -16.83
C VAL A 432 11.64 -14.06 -17.17
N PRO A 433 10.72 -15.03 -17.17
CA PRO A 433 11.02 -16.42 -17.52
C PRO A 433 11.51 -16.58 -18.98
N TRP A 434 10.91 -15.85 -19.91
CA TRP A 434 11.31 -15.85 -21.32
C TRP A 434 12.72 -15.25 -21.50
N PHE A 435 13.01 -14.20 -20.76
CA PHE A 435 14.33 -13.57 -20.77
C PHE A 435 15.42 -14.54 -20.31
N VAL A 436 15.19 -15.33 -19.25
CA VAL A 436 16.13 -16.34 -18.77
C VAL A 436 16.31 -17.46 -19.79
N ALA A 437 15.24 -17.92 -20.44
CA ALA A 437 15.33 -18.92 -21.49
C ALA A 437 16.20 -18.47 -22.70
N ILE A 438 16.00 -17.23 -23.15
CA ILE A 438 16.81 -16.59 -24.18
C ILE A 438 18.27 -16.48 -23.74
N THR A 439 18.52 -16.12 -22.51
CA THR A 439 19.86 -16.03 -21.92
C THR A 439 20.59 -17.37 -21.98
N LEU A 440 19.93 -18.48 -21.59
CA LEU A 440 20.49 -19.81 -21.63
C LEU A 440 20.81 -20.23 -23.09
N LEU A 441 19.92 -19.89 -24.03
CA LEU A 441 20.17 -20.11 -25.45
C LEU A 441 21.39 -19.34 -25.94
N LEU A 442 21.50 -18.03 -25.66
CA LEU A 442 22.64 -17.20 -26.06
C LEU A 442 23.95 -17.68 -25.44
N ALA A 443 23.94 -18.09 -24.17
CA ALA A 443 25.11 -18.65 -23.51
C ALA A 443 25.54 -19.97 -24.17
N SER A 444 24.59 -20.84 -24.53
CA SER A 444 24.87 -22.09 -25.24
C SER A 444 25.44 -21.85 -26.65
N LEU A 445 24.90 -20.90 -27.40
CA LEU A 445 25.42 -20.48 -28.70
C LEU A 445 26.82 -19.87 -28.56
N THR A 446 27.05 -19.04 -27.56
CA THR A 446 28.37 -18.45 -27.27
C THR A 446 29.38 -19.55 -26.95
N PHE A 447 29.01 -20.52 -26.11
CA PHE A 447 29.87 -21.67 -25.80
C PHE A 447 30.23 -22.47 -27.07
N ALA A 448 29.24 -22.80 -27.90
CA ALA A 448 29.47 -23.55 -29.12
C ALA A 448 30.34 -22.79 -30.11
N TYR A 449 30.17 -21.48 -30.26
CA TYR A 449 30.96 -20.64 -31.15
C TYR A 449 32.44 -20.62 -30.76
N TRP A 450 32.75 -20.42 -29.47
CA TRP A 450 34.12 -20.30 -28.96
C TRP A 450 34.81 -21.68 -28.72
N LEU A 451 34.08 -22.78 -28.85
CA LEU A 451 34.65 -24.13 -28.60
C LEU A 451 35.86 -24.44 -29.46
N ASN A 452 35.93 -23.90 -30.67
CA ASN A 452 37.08 -24.06 -31.58
C ASN A 452 38.37 -23.36 -31.09
N GLU A 453 38.23 -22.28 -30.30
CA GLU A 453 39.37 -21.56 -29.69
C GLU A 453 39.84 -22.22 -28.38
N GLY A 454 39.06 -23.18 -27.87
CA GLY A 454 39.34 -23.93 -26.65
C GLY A 454 38.20 -23.90 -25.63
N ILE A 455 38.07 -25.00 -24.88
CA ILE A 455 36.99 -25.20 -23.91
C ILE A 455 37.01 -24.13 -22.78
N GLU A 456 38.18 -23.65 -22.41
CA GLU A 456 38.38 -22.59 -21.39
C GLU A 456 37.75 -21.28 -21.84
N TYR A 457 38.11 -20.88 -23.08
CA TYR A 457 37.63 -19.63 -23.67
C TYR A 457 36.10 -19.64 -23.82
N ALA A 458 35.58 -20.78 -24.33
CA ALA A 458 34.17 -21.02 -24.49
C ALA A 458 33.43 -20.96 -23.16
N LEU A 459 33.97 -21.58 -22.09
CA LEU A 459 33.37 -21.62 -20.76
C LEU A 459 33.31 -20.22 -20.11
N LEU A 460 34.41 -19.48 -20.18
CA LEU A 460 34.47 -18.12 -19.59
C LEU A 460 33.55 -17.15 -20.33
N ALA A 461 33.51 -17.19 -21.68
CA ALA A 461 32.59 -16.35 -22.45
C ALA A 461 31.12 -16.68 -22.15
N ALA A 462 30.75 -17.95 -22.16
CA ALA A 462 29.38 -18.38 -21.85
C ALA A 462 28.97 -18.03 -20.40
N THR A 463 29.91 -18.23 -19.45
CA THR A 463 29.66 -17.85 -18.06
C THR A 463 29.47 -16.34 -17.92
N SER A 464 30.21 -15.49 -18.62
CA SER A 464 30.04 -14.04 -18.65
C SER A 464 28.65 -13.65 -19.15
N VAL A 465 28.16 -14.31 -20.23
CA VAL A 465 26.80 -14.10 -20.74
C VAL A 465 25.76 -14.49 -19.69
N LEU A 466 25.90 -15.62 -19.01
CA LEU A 466 24.98 -16.08 -17.97
C LEU A 466 24.89 -15.08 -16.79
N ILE A 467 26.00 -14.44 -16.43
CA ILE A 467 26.07 -13.52 -15.30
C ILE A 467 25.51 -12.15 -15.66
N ILE A 468 25.92 -11.59 -16.83
CA ILE A 468 25.60 -10.21 -17.20
C ILE A 468 24.10 -10.02 -17.49
N THR A 469 23.41 -11.06 -17.94
CA THR A 469 22.01 -11.05 -18.32
C THR A 469 21.03 -11.14 -17.14
N CYS A 470 21.48 -10.96 -15.91
CA CYS A 470 20.54 -10.97 -14.77
C CYS A 470 19.50 -9.84 -14.88
N PRO A 471 18.18 -10.12 -14.94
CA PRO A 471 17.14 -9.09 -14.98
C PRO A 471 16.85 -8.50 -13.60
N CYS A 472 17.82 -8.46 -12.69
CA CYS A 472 17.65 -8.04 -11.31
C CYS A 472 17.14 -6.59 -11.19
N ALA A 473 17.70 -5.69 -12.02
CA ALA A 473 17.29 -4.29 -12.06
C ALA A 473 15.84 -4.11 -12.57
N PHE A 474 15.43 -4.93 -13.54
CA PHE A 474 14.09 -4.92 -14.11
C PHE A 474 13.01 -5.29 -13.07
N GLY A 475 13.23 -6.39 -12.33
CA GLY A 475 12.31 -6.83 -11.27
C GLY A 475 12.22 -5.89 -10.07
N LEU A 476 13.20 -4.97 -9.90
CA LEU A 476 13.25 -4.00 -8.79
C LEU A 476 12.67 -2.63 -9.15
N ALA A 477 12.62 -2.27 -10.43
CA ALA A 477 12.27 -0.94 -10.90
C ALA A 477 10.91 -0.46 -10.38
N THR A 478 9.89 -1.29 -10.51
CA THR A 478 8.50 -0.96 -10.14
C THR A 478 8.28 -1.00 -8.62
N PRO A 479 8.56 -2.11 -7.90
CA PRO A 479 8.28 -2.19 -6.47
C PRO A 479 9.00 -1.10 -5.66
N MET A 480 10.24 -0.77 -6.04
CA MET A 480 11.01 0.26 -5.33
C MET A 480 10.45 1.66 -5.54
N SER A 481 10.05 1.99 -6.78
CA SER A 481 9.47 3.30 -7.09
C SER A 481 8.13 3.50 -6.39
N ILE A 482 7.26 2.47 -6.36
CA ILE A 482 5.97 2.49 -5.66
C ILE A 482 6.18 2.63 -4.14
N ALA A 483 7.08 1.83 -3.55
CA ALA A 483 7.33 1.88 -2.11
C ALA A 483 7.85 3.26 -1.66
N VAL A 484 8.75 3.88 -2.44
CA VAL A 484 9.23 5.24 -2.17
C VAL A 484 8.10 6.26 -2.33
N ALA A 485 7.31 6.18 -3.40
CA ALA A 485 6.22 7.10 -3.67
C ALA A 485 5.12 7.03 -2.60
N SER A 486 4.63 5.83 -2.27
CA SER A 486 3.60 5.62 -1.23
C SER A 486 4.07 6.08 0.14
N GLY A 487 5.34 5.82 0.50
CA GLY A 487 5.91 6.28 1.75
C GLY A 487 6.05 7.81 1.83
N LEU A 488 6.36 8.48 0.71
CA LEU A 488 6.42 9.94 0.63
C LEU A 488 5.01 10.56 0.63
N ALA A 489 4.07 9.96 -0.09
CA ALA A 489 2.67 10.36 -0.11
C ALA A 489 2.10 10.37 1.32
N ALA A 490 2.24 9.27 2.05
CA ALA A 490 1.73 9.14 3.41
C ALA A 490 2.31 10.18 4.38
N ARG A 491 3.61 10.50 4.26
CA ARG A 491 4.25 11.55 5.06
C ARG A 491 3.72 12.96 4.79
N ASN A 492 3.13 13.17 3.60
CA ASN A 492 2.55 14.44 3.20
C ASN A 492 1.01 14.43 3.27
N GLY A 493 0.44 13.53 4.07
CA GLY A 493 -1.00 13.47 4.27
C GLY A 493 -1.80 12.90 3.09
N LEU A 494 -1.14 12.19 2.16
CA LEU A 494 -1.75 11.50 1.03
C LEU A 494 -1.72 10.01 1.27
N LEU A 495 -2.85 9.38 1.54
CA LEU A 495 -2.96 7.93 1.68
C LEU A 495 -3.31 7.31 0.33
N ILE A 496 -2.45 6.46 -0.18
CA ILE A 496 -2.66 5.72 -1.43
C ILE A 496 -2.98 4.28 -1.05
N LYS A 497 -4.16 3.79 -1.41
CA LYS A 497 -4.64 2.45 -1.05
C LYS A 497 -4.00 1.33 -1.87
N ASN A 498 -3.65 1.62 -3.12
CA ASN A 498 -3.09 0.64 -4.04
C ASN A 498 -2.00 1.29 -4.91
N GLY A 499 -0.85 0.61 -5.06
CA GLY A 499 0.25 1.10 -5.90
C GLY A 499 -0.10 1.23 -7.39
N ALA A 500 -1.10 0.49 -7.88
CA ALA A 500 -1.61 0.63 -9.25
C ALA A 500 -2.25 2.00 -9.51
N VAL A 501 -2.81 2.63 -8.49
CA VAL A 501 -3.43 3.96 -8.57
C VAL A 501 -2.45 5.01 -9.09
N LEU A 502 -1.15 4.91 -8.71
CA LEU A 502 -0.11 5.79 -9.23
C LEU A 502 0.08 5.67 -10.75
N GLU A 503 -0.12 4.46 -11.29
CA GLU A 503 -0.07 4.22 -12.73
C GLU A 503 -1.29 4.80 -13.42
N TYR A 504 -2.50 4.52 -12.94
CA TYR A 504 -3.75 5.04 -13.49
C TYR A 504 -3.82 6.56 -13.43
N LEU A 505 -3.60 7.18 -12.26
CA LEU A 505 -3.66 8.63 -12.10
C LEU A 505 -2.66 9.38 -13.01
N SER A 506 -1.51 8.76 -13.32
CA SER A 506 -0.53 9.36 -14.22
C SER A 506 -1.00 9.45 -15.68
N ALA A 507 -1.95 8.61 -16.07
CA ALA A 507 -2.51 8.53 -17.42
C ALA A 507 -3.84 9.31 -17.57
N ILE A 508 -4.49 9.63 -16.46
CA ILE A 508 -5.79 10.31 -16.47
C ILE A 508 -5.60 11.80 -16.75
N HIS A 509 -6.41 12.32 -17.66
CA HIS A 509 -6.42 13.73 -18.06
C HIS A 509 -7.77 14.41 -17.81
N HIS A 510 -8.75 13.73 -17.20
CA HIS A 510 -10.06 14.29 -16.89
C HIS A 510 -10.39 14.15 -15.41
N PHE A 511 -10.52 15.28 -14.72
CA PHE A 511 -10.84 15.35 -13.30
C PHE A 511 -12.25 15.90 -13.10
N VAL A 512 -13.08 15.15 -12.38
CA VAL A 512 -14.44 15.52 -12.03
C VAL A 512 -14.49 15.84 -10.54
N PHE A 513 -14.92 17.06 -10.23
CA PHE A 513 -15.01 17.57 -8.87
C PHE A 513 -16.46 17.63 -8.43
N ASP A 514 -16.76 17.04 -7.26
CA ASP A 514 -17.99 17.42 -6.57
C ASP A 514 -17.89 18.86 -6.06
N LYS A 515 -19.03 19.53 -5.88
CA LYS A 515 -19.07 20.88 -5.33
C LYS A 515 -18.97 20.86 -3.81
N THR A 516 -19.95 20.26 -3.15
CA THR A 516 -20.22 20.43 -1.73
C THR A 516 -19.27 19.62 -0.84
N GLY A 517 -18.59 20.29 0.12
CA GLY A 517 -17.59 19.63 0.95
C GLY A 517 -16.25 19.34 0.24
N THR A 518 -16.19 19.53 -1.08
CA THR A 518 -15.00 19.31 -1.91
C THR A 518 -14.38 20.63 -2.34
N LEU A 519 -14.97 21.35 -3.29
CA LEU A 519 -14.52 22.70 -3.67
C LEU A 519 -14.99 23.77 -2.68
N THR A 520 -15.99 23.46 -1.87
CA THR A 520 -16.51 24.28 -0.80
C THR A 520 -16.15 23.67 0.56
N GLU A 521 -16.24 24.47 1.64
CA GLU A 521 -15.97 23.99 3.00
C GLU A 521 -17.09 23.10 3.58
N GLY A 522 -18.24 22.98 2.90
CA GLY A 522 -19.44 22.32 3.43
C GLY A 522 -20.06 23.08 4.61
N LYS A 523 -19.66 24.33 4.81
CA LYS A 523 -20.14 25.19 5.89
C LYS A 523 -20.87 26.38 5.29
N MET A 524 -22.17 26.45 5.56
CA MET A 524 -22.97 27.60 5.20
C MET A 524 -22.49 28.84 5.92
N ARG A 525 -22.39 29.97 5.21
CA ARG A 525 -22.09 31.29 5.79
C ARG A 525 -23.05 32.34 5.29
N VAL A 526 -23.40 33.28 6.15
CA VAL A 526 -24.17 34.46 5.78
C VAL A 526 -23.28 35.38 4.94
N LYS A 527 -23.69 35.65 3.69
CA LYS A 527 -23.03 36.60 2.80
C LYS A 527 -23.48 38.03 3.07
N GLU A 528 -24.79 38.23 3.11
CA GLU A 528 -25.39 39.53 3.36
C GLU A 528 -26.79 39.35 3.99
N ILE A 529 -27.27 40.36 4.67
CA ILE A 529 -28.63 40.47 5.15
C ILE A 529 -29.23 41.71 4.50
N ILE A 530 -30.33 41.53 3.78
CA ILE A 530 -31.05 42.61 3.12
C ILE A 530 -32.40 42.76 3.83
N ILE A 531 -32.60 43.97 4.36
CA ILE A 531 -33.85 44.37 5.04
C ILE A 531 -34.36 45.60 4.31
N ASN A 532 -35.53 45.49 3.71
CA ASN A 532 -36.22 46.57 3.04
C ASN A 532 -37.60 46.77 3.70
N ASN A 533 -37.67 47.70 4.60
CA ASN A 533 -38.92 47.99 5.32
C ASN A 533 -39.31 49.43 5.11
N HIS A 534 -40.15 49.69 4.11
CA HIS A 534 -40.68 51.02 3.80
C HIS A 534 -41.60 51.57 4.87
N ASN A 535 -42.19 50.74 5.75
CA ASN A 535 -43.24 51.15 6.67
C ASN A 535 -42.84 51.25 8.16
N LYS A 536 -41.75 50.64 8.60
CA LYS A 536 -41.16 50.72 9.94
C LYS A 536 -39.64 50.51 9.87
N PRO A 537 -38.82 51.53 10.16
CA PRO A 537 -37.37 51.39 10.18
C PRO A 537 -36.95 50.52 11.39
N GLU A 538 -37.05 49.22 11.28
CA GLU A 538 -36.32 48.35 12.22
C GLU A 538 -34.82 48.35 11.86
N ASN A 539 -33.97 48.58 12.88
CA ASN A 539 -32.53 48.52 12.68
C ASN A 539 -32.11 47.06 12.34
N GLN A 540 -31.28 46.89 11.32
CA GLN A 540 -30.74 45.57 10.91
C GLN A 540 -30.22 44.76 12.11
N HIS A 541 -29.63 45.44 13.09
CA HIS A 541 -29.12 44.78 14.30
C HIS A 541 -30.27 44.18 15.15
N SER A 542 -31.41 44.89 15.35
CA SER A 542 -32.55 44.38 16.08
C SER A 542 -33.22 43.18 15.39
N VAL A 543 -33.28 43.19 14.07
CA VAL A 543 -33.82 42.08 13.27
C VAL A 543 -32.91 40.86 13.40
N LEU A 544 -31.58 41.06 13.29
CA LEU A 544 -30.60 39.99 13.44
C LEU A 544 -30.65 39.41 14.86
N GLU A 545 -30.81 40.22 15.89
CA GLU A 545 -30.96 39.77 17.27
C GLU A 545 -32.17 38.85 17.45
N LYS A 546 -33.34 39.23 16.91
CA LYS A 546 -34.56 38.41 16.96
C LYS A 546 -34.37 37.09 16.24
N ILE A 547 -33.77 37.10 15.02
CA ILE A 547 -33.49 35.92 14.26
C ILE A 547 -32.54 35.00 15.02
N THR A 548 -31.48 35.55 15.61
CA THR A 548 -30.48 34.81 16.40
C THR A 548 -31.12 34.10 17.59
N HIS A 549 -32.03 34.76 18.27
CA HIS A 549 -32.78 34.13 19.38
C HIS A 549 -33.64 32.95 18.87
N LEU A 550 -34.31 33.10 17.73
CA LEU A 550 -35.15 32.05 17.13
C LEU A 550 -34.32 30.86 16.63
N GLU A 551 -33.24 31.12 15.92
CA GLU A 551 -32.35 30.11 15.35
C GLU A 551 -31.53 29.36 16.42
N SER A 552 -31.37 29.92 17.64
CA SER A 552 -30.69 29.24 18.75
C SER A 552 -31.39 27.95 19.21
N LEU A 553 -32.64 27.73 18.77
CA LEU A 553 -33.43 26.54 19.05
C LEU A 553 -33.40 25.52 17.87
N SER A 554 -32.66 25.81 16.81
CA SER A 554 -32.55 24.98 15.62
C SER A 554 -31.13 24.44 15.46
N GLU A 555 -31.01 23.17 15.10
CA GLU A 555 -29.73 22.52 14.78
C GLU A 555 -29.43 22.49 13.28
N HIS A 556 -30.24 23.17 12.47
CA HIS A 556 -30.08 23.20 11.02
C HIS A 556 -28.81 23.97 10.61
N SER A 557 -28.15 23.57 9.52
CA SER A 557 -26.91 24.21 9.02
C SER A 557 -27.07 25.72 8.76
N ILE A 558 -28.26 26.17 8.37
CA ILE A 558 -28.64 27.57 8.20
C ILE A 558 -28.62 28.29 9.55
N ALA A 559 -29.15 27.67 10.61
CA ALA A 559 -29.13 28.21 11.96
C ALA A 559 -27.71 28.41 12.47
N VAL A 560 -26.86 27.41 12.27
CA VAL A 560 -25.44 27.49 12.65
C VAL A 560 -24.75 28.66 11.93
N ALA A 561 -25.01 28.85 10.65
CA ALA A 561 -24.47 29.98 9.88
C ALA A 561 -24.91 31.34 10.41
N ILE A 562 -26.20 31.46 10.74
CA ILE A 562 -26.78 32.72 11.31
C ILE A 562 -26.23 32.99 12.71
N LEU A 563 -26.12 31.98 13.55
CA LEU A 563 -25.56 32.09 14.90
C LEU A 563 -24.06 32.49 14.86
N HIS A 564 -23.30 31.95 13.92
CA HIS A 564 -21.91 32.35 13.73
C HIS A 564 -21.80 33.80 13.32
N PHE A 565 -22.57 34.20 12.31
CA PHE A 565 -22.61 35.58 11.85
C PHE A 565 -23.04 36.56 12.94
N ALA A 566 -24.02 36.18 13.76
CA ALA A 566 -24.48 36.99 14.92
C ALA A 566 -23.34 37.15 15.94
N LYS A 567 -22.59 36.12 16.23
CA LYS A 567 -21.44 36.13 17.15
C LYS A 567 -20.33 37.08 16.64
N GLU A 568 -20.05 37.10 15.35
CA GLU A 568 -19.12 38.03 14.73
C GLU A 568 -19.58 39.48 14.85
N ASN A 569 -20.91 39.75 14.91
CA ASN A 569 -21.51 41.05 15.11
C ASN A 569 -21.82 41.35 16.59
N ASN A 570 -21.22 40.61 17.56
CA ASN A 570 -21.38 40.78 19.00
C ASN A 570 -22.81 40.57 19.53
N ILE A 571 -23.64 39.79 18.83
CA ILE A 571 -24.99 39.43 19.27
C ILE A 571 -24.95 38.06 19.95
N GLN A 572 -25.47 38.01 21.19
CA GLN A 572 -25.57 36.75 21.96
C GLN A 572 -26.95 36.11 21.80
N ALA A 573 -27.00 34.82 21.57
CA ALA A 573 -28.23 34.07 21.50
C ALA A 573 -28.88 33.94 22.91
N ASN A 574 -30.19 34.14 22.99
CA ASN A 574 -30.97 33.93 24.19
C ASN A 574 -32.25 33.12 23.89
N SER A 575 -32.15 31.82 24.07
CA SER A 575 -33.25 30.88 23.80
C SER A 575 -34.45 31.07 24.74
N GLN A 576 -34.24 31.63 25.93
CA GLN A 576 -35.33 31.87 26.92
C GLN A 576 -36.28 32.98 26.48
N SER A 577 -35.88 33.85 25.55
CA SER A 577 -36.73 34.91 25.00
C SER A 577 -37.78 34.43 24.02
N VAL A 578 -37.65 33.18 23.52
CA VAL A 578 -38.50 32.60 22.47
C VAL A 578 -39.67 31.82 23.08
N LYS A 579 -40.89 32.15 22.65
CA LYS A 579 -42.13 31.43 22.98
C LYS A 579 -42.77 30.85 21.73
N GLN A 580 -43.52 29.77 21.89
CA GLN A 580 -44.27 29.13 20.79
C GLN A 580 -43.40 28.79 19.57
N PHE A 581 -42.21 28.27 19.83
CA PHE A 581 -41.30 27.79 18.74
C PHE A 581 -41.93 26.61 17.97
N VAL A 582 -41.94 26.70 16.68
CA VAL A 582 -42.38 25.64 15.77
C VAL A 582 -41.40 25.51 14.63
N ASN A 583 -40.80 24.34 14.49
CA ASN A 583 -40.01 23.97 13.34
C ASN A 583 -40.91 23.25 12.32
N LYS A 584 -40.99 23.75 11.10
CA LYS A 584 -41.71 23.11 9.96
C LYS A 584 -40.67 22.55 8.98
N PRO A 585 -40.40 21.24 8.99
CA PRO A 585 -39.38 20.65 8.16
C PRO A 585 -39.54 21.02 6.69
N GLY A 586 -38.42 21.42 6.03
CA GLY A 586 -38.39 21.84 4.63
C GLY A 586 -38.97 23.22 4.32
N LEU A 587 -39.56 23.91 5.30
CA LEU A 587 -40.14 25.25 5.11
C LEU A 587 -39.41 26.29 5.91
N GLY A 588 -39.06 26.04 7.19
CA GLY A 588 -38.39 26.98 8.07
C GLY A 588 -38.93 26.95 9.52
N ILE A 589 -38.64 27.97 10.27
CA ILE A 589 -39.00 28.11 11.69
C ILE A 589 -39.87 29.34 11.97
N ARG A 590 -40.67 29.27 13.03
CA ARG A 590 -41.43 30.41 13.56
C ARG A 590 -41.45 30.40 15.08
N GLY A 591 -41.61 31.58 15.67
CA GLY A 591 -41.73 31.72 17.10
C GLY A 591 -42.11 33.14 17.50
N LYS A 592 -42.45 33.35 18.79
CA LYS A 592 -42.74 34.68 19.32
C LYS A 592 -41.60 35.18 20.21
N ILE A 593 -41.15 36.41 19.91
CA ILE A 593 -40.09 37.10 20.64
C ILE A 593 -40.63 38.45 21.03
N ASN A 594 -40.65 38.80 22.34
CA ASN A 594 -41.23 40.07 22.85
C ASN A 594 -42.67 40.33 22.33
N GLN A 595 -43.52 39.32 22.27
CA GLN A 595 -44.87 39.29 21.71
C GLN A 595 -44.97 39.48 20.20
N GLN A 596 -43.88 39.67 19.49
CA GLN A 596 -43.86 39.75 18.04
C GLN A 596 -43.65 38.37 17.43
N GLU A 597 -44.44 38.03 16.42
CA GLU A 597 -44.27 36.80 15.66
C GLU A 597 -43.13 36.96 14.63
N VAL A 598 -42.14 36.06 14.66
CA VAL A 598 -41.00 36.04 13.76
C VAL A 598 -41.02 34.73 12.99
N LEU A 599 -40.91 34.82 11.67
CA LEU A 599 -40.77 33.67 10.75
C LEU A 599 -39.47 33.81 9.98
N VAL A 600 -38.76 32.68 9.87
CA VAL A 600 -37.51 32.56 9.11
C VAL A 600 -37.56 31.29 8.26
N GLY A 601 -37.55 31.40 6.94
CA GLY A 601 -37.64 30.25 6.05
C GLY A 601 -37.80 30.57 4.57
N ASN A 602 -38.26 29.60 3.81
CA ASN A 602 -38.49 29.80 2.36
C ASN A 602 -39.81 30.56 2.08
N ILE A 603 -39.96 30.97 0.83
CA ILE A 603 -41.17 31.71 0.36
C ILE A 603 -42.46 30.94 0.70
N LYS A 604 -42.47 29.61 0.57
CA LYS A 604 -43.65 28.79 0.90
C LYS A 604 -44.08 28.86 2.37
N LEU A 605 -43.13 29.07 3.29
CA LEU A 605 -43.44 29.28 4.69
C LEU A 605 -44.22 30.59 4.88
N LEU A 606 -43.82 31.67 4.21
CA LEU A 606 -44.49 32.99 4.29
C LEU A 606 -45.88 32.89 3.67
N GLU A 607 -46.03 32.30 2.50
CA GLU A 607 -47.30 32.09 1.83
C GLU A 607 -48.29 31.26 2.67
N SER A 608 -47.81 30.15 3.28
CA SER A 608 -48.62 29.30 4.17
C SER A 608 -49.12 29.97 5.45
N ASN A 609 -48.53 31.12 5.78
CA ASN A 609 -48.96 31.98 6.92
C ASN A 609 -49.64 33.26 6.44
N ASN A 610 -50.10 33.33 5.15
CA ASN A 610 -50.80 34.46 4.55
C ASN A 610 -50.02 35.81 4.66
N ILE A 611 -48.70 35.76 4.51
CA ILE A 611 -47.87 36.95 4.53
C ILE A 611 -47.80 37.51 3.10
N GLU A 612 -48.10 38.76 2.91
CA GLU A 612 -47.97 39.46 1.63
C GLU A 612 -46.51 39.61 1.25
N LEU A 613 -46.10 39.04 0.14
CA LEU A 613 -44.73 39.09 -0.36
C LEU A 613 -44.44 40.42 -1.07
N GLN A 614 -43.36 41.08 -0.68
CA GLN A 614 -42.92 42.31 -1.29
C GLN A 614 -42.16 42.04 -2.60
N THR A 615 -42.58 42.61 -3.72
CA THR A 615 -42.02 42.40 -5.04
C THR A 615 -40.56 42.73 -5.14
N ASP A 616 -40.15 43.86 -4.57
CA ASP A 616 -38.75 44.33 -4.53
C ASP A 616 -37.82 43.37 -3.84
N ILE A 617 -38.27 42.71 -2.73
CA ILE A 617 -37.48 41.73 -1.99
C ILE A 617 -37.38 40.44 -2.78
N LEU A 618 -38.47 40.01 -3.48
CA LEU A 618 -38.49 38.84 -4.31
C LEU A 618 -37.53 38.99 -5.54
N GLU A 619 -37.54 40.14 -6.20
CA GLU A 619 -36.65 40.43 -7.31
C GLU A 619 -35.16 40.37 -6.88
N GLN A 620 -34.87 40.98 -5.75
CA GLN A 620 -33.53 40.99 -5.20
C GLN A 620 -33.09 39.58 -4.72
N SER A 621 -33.97 38.81 -4.11
CA SER A 621 -33.62 37.42 -3.72
C SER A 621 -33.42 36.54 -4.95
N ALA A 622 -34.26 36.67 -5.97
CA ALA A 622 -34.14 35.90 -7.21
C ALA A 622 -32.83 36.20 -7.95
N GLU A 623 -32.36 37.46 -7.94
CA GLU A 623 -31.05 37.82 -8.51
C GLU A 623 -29.91 37.12 -7.78
N ARG A 624 -29.98 36.98 -6.42
CA ARG A 624 -28.95 36.29 -5.64
C ARG A 624 -29.04 34.76 -5.80
N GLU A 625 -30.25 34.23 -5.83
CA GLU A 625 -30.45 32.81 -6.08
C GLU A 625 -29.89 32.38 -7.45
N ASN A 626 -30.04 33.22 -8.49
CA ASN A 626 -29.41 32.99 -9.78
C ASN A 626 -27.88 33.03 -9.74
N LYS A 627 -27.29 33.66 -8.72
CA LYS A 627 -25.83 33.71 -8.46
C LYS A 627 -25.36 32.62 -7.49
N GLY A 628 -26.20 31.65 -7.15
CA GLY A 628 -25.80 30.52 -6.31
C GLY A 628 -25.91 30.72 -4.82
N VAL A 629 -26.66 31.73 -4.38
CA VAL A 629 -26.85 32.04 -2.99
C VAL A 629 -28.26 31.61 -2.55
N SER A 630 -28.38 30.87 -1.47
CA SER A 630 -29.69 30.51 -0.91
C SER A 630 -30.28 31.67 -0.13
N CYS A 631 -31.50 32.08 -0.45
CA CYS A 631 -32.17 33.16 0.23
C CYS A 631 -33.16 32.60 1.28
N VAL A 632 -32.99 32.98 2.53
CA VAL A 632 -33.86 32.66 3.64
C VAL A 632 -34.67 33.90 3.99
N HIS A 633 -35.97 33.90 3.71
CA HIS A 633 -36.85 35.05 3.91
C HIS A 633 -37.24 35.25 5.36
N ILE A 634 -37.44 36.51 5.72
CA ILE A 634 -37.74 36.94 7.09
C ILE A 634 -39.08 37.66 7.07
N ALA A 635 -39.93 37.30 7.99
CA ALA A 635 -41.14 38.06 8.24
C ALA A 635 -41.34 38.33 9.75
N ILE A 636 -41.81 39.54 10.08
CA ILE A 636 -42.12 39.96 11.44
C ILE A 636 -43.52 40.57 11.43
N GLU A 637 -44.41 40.18 12.35
CA GLU A 637 -45.78 40.66 12.49
C GLU A 637 -46.54 40.72 11.15
N ASN A 638 -46.59 39.61 10.42
CA ASN A 638 -47.23 39.47 9.12
C ASN A 638 -46.66 40.35 7.98
N THR A 639 -45.50 40.93 8.17
CA THR A 639 -44.84 41.75 7.12
C THR A 639 -43.58 41.04 6.65
N HIS A 640 -43.44 40.85 5.36
CA HIS A 640 -42.20 40.39 4.73
C HIS A 640 -41.20 41.54 4.74
N ILE A 641 -40.09 41.41 5.47
CA ILE A 641 -39.14 42.49 5.72
C ILE A 641 -37.81 42.38 5.01
N GLY A 642 -37.46 41.16 4.54
CA GLY A 642 -36.18 40.94 3.88
C GLY A 642 -35.80 39.47 3.79
N PHE A 643 -34.54 39.25 3.51
CA PHE A 643 -33.94 37.88 3.47
C PHE A 643 -32.49 37.91 3.92
N ILE A 644 -32.00 36.74 4.32
CA ILE A 644 -30.61 36.43 4.58
C ILE A 644 -30.09 35.63 3.41
N ALA A 645 -29.04 36.11 2.79
CA ALA A 645 -28.32 35.44 1.72
C ALA A 645 -27.23 34.55 2.30
N ILE A 646 -27.34 33.25 2.09
CA ILE A 646 -26.48 32.22 2.67
C ILE A 646 -25.88 31.39 1.52
N ALA A 647 -24.57 31.21 1.55
CA ALA A 647 -23.87 30.36 0.57
C ALA A 647 -22.85 29.46 1.27
N ASP A 648 -22.58 28.33 0.66
CA ASP A 648 -21.44 27.52 1.03
C ASP A 648 -20.16 28.19 0.54
N GLN A 649 -19.18 28.31 1.41
CA GLN A 649 -17.96 29.05 1.14
C GLN A 649 -17.01 28.23 0.30
N LEU A 650 -16.54 28.78 -0.84
CA LEU A 650 -15.46 28.20 -1.61
C LEU A 650 -14.18 28.13 -0.77
N ARG A 651 -13.45 27.03 -0.87
CA ARG A 651 -12.14 26.90 -0.23
C ARG A 651 -11.15 27.92 -0.82
N ALA A 652 -10.31 28.48 0.01
CA ALA A 652 -9.36 29.53 -0.39
C ALA A 652 -8.37 29.06 -1.47
N ASP A 653 -8.02 27.78 -1.47
CA ASP A 653 -7.09 27.13 -2.39
C ASP A 653 -7.76 26.56 -3.66
N ALA A 654 -9.10 26.51 -3.72
CA ALA A 654 -9.82 25.91 -4.86
C ALA A 654 -9.47 26.56 -6.20
N LYS A 655 -9.50 27.90 -6.28
CA LYS A 655 -9.17 28.63 -7.50
C LYS A 655 -7.71 28.42 -7.95
N SER A 656 -6.79 28.38 -7.01
CA SER A 656 -5.38 28.10 -7.27
C SER A 656 -5.21 26.70 -7.85
N LEU A 657 -5.81 25.67 -7.24
CA LEU A 657 -5.78 24.30 -7.73
C LEU A 657 -6.32 24.19 -9.16
N ILE A 658 -7.52 24.72 -9.42
CA ILE A 658 -8.16 24.65 -10.74
C ILE A 658 -7.26 25.30 -11.81
N THR A 659 -6.68 26.47 -11.50
CA THR A 659 -5.74 27.14 -12.40
C THR A 659 -4.49 26.28 -12.69
N GLN A 660 -3.92 25.65 -11.67
CA GLN A 660 -2.74 24.78 -11.81
C GLN A 660 -3.03 23.53 -12.62
N LEU A 661 -4.21 22.91 -12.43
CA LEU A 661 -4.62 21.72 -13.17
C LEU A 661 -4.89 22.06 -14.65
N HIS A 662 -5.51 23.20 -14.93
CA HIS A 662 -5.66 23.71 -16.31
C HIS A 662 -4.31 23.92 -17.00
N GLN A 663 -3.35 24.55 -16.32
CA GLN A 663 -1.98 24.73 -16.84
C GLN A 663 -1.27 23.41 -17.10
N ALA A 664 -1.65 22.35 -16.36
CA ALA A 664 -1.12 21.00 -16.56
C ALA A 664 -1.81 20.25 -17.71
N GLY A 665 -2.77 20.86 -18.41
CA GLY A 665 -3.51 20.27 -19.53
C GLY A 665 -4.54 19.22 -19.08
N ILE A 666 -5.07 19.33 -17.86
CA ILE A 666 -6.09 18.44 -17.30
C ILE A 666 -7.46 19.06 -17.61
N GLU A 667 -8.35 18.27 -18.17
CA GLU A 667 -9.76 18.63 -18.37
C GLU A 667 -10.50 18.57 -17.03
N LEU A 668 -11.30 19.60 -16.74
CA LEU A 668 -11.95 19.77 -15.43
C LEU A 668 -13.45 19.87 -15.62
N THR A 669 -14.18 19.09 -14.83
CA THR A 669 -15.65 19.10 -14.81
C THR A 669 -16.14 19.29 -13.37
N LEU A 670 -17.06 20.22 -13.18
CA LEU A 670 -17.82 20.41 -11.94
C LEU A 670 -19.09 19.55 -12.01
N LEU A 671 -19.26 18.65 -11.06
CA LEU A 671 -20.45 17.82 -10.89
C LEU A 671 -21.23 18.34 -9.69
N SER A 672 -22.50 18.74 -9.88
CA SER A 672 -23.29 19.34 -8.81
C SER A 672 -24.76 18.97 -8.91
N GLY A 673 -25.42 18.88 -7.73
CA GLY A 673 -26.87 18.79 -7.64
C GLY A 673 -27.61 20.13 -7.75
N ASP A 674 -26.88 21.24 -7.85
CA ASP A 674 -27.48 22.57 -7.97
C ASP A 674 -28.05 22.82 -9.36
N LYS A 675 -28.81 23.90 -9.49
CA LYS A 675 -29.30 24.39 -10.79
C LYS A 675 -28.12 24.75 -11.70
N GLN A 676 -28.31 24.58 -13.00
CA GLN A 676 -27.30 24.83 -14.03
C GLN A 676 -26.64 26.21 -13.88
N ALA A 677 -27.45 27.30 -13.73
CA ALA A 677 -26.94 28.66 -13.61
C ALA A 677 -26.03 28.87 -12.39
N VAL A 678 -26.32 28.19 -11.29
CA VAL A 678 -25.53 28.24 -10.05
C VAL A 678 -24.17 27.55 -10.24
N ALA A 679 -24.19 26.36 -10.81
CA ALA A 679 -22.97 25.60 -11.07
C ALA A 679 -22.06 26.32 -12.10
N GLU A 680 -22.62 26.93 -13.14
CA GLU A 680 -21.90 27.76 -14.13
C GLU A 680 -21.26 28.99 -13.49
N SER A 681 -21.96 29.67 -12.58
CA SER A 681 -21.41 30.82 -11.86
C SER A 681 -20.17 30.42 -11.04
N ILE A 682 -20.24 29.30 -10.29
CA ILE A 682 -19.13 28.77 -9.50
C ILE A 682 -17.97 28.34 -10.41
N ALA A 683 -18.26 27.63 -11.49
CA ALA A 683 -17.24 27.18 -12.46
C ALA A 683 -16.50 28.39 -13.07
N THR A 684 -17.22 29.48 -13.36
CA THR A 684 -16.63 30.72 -13.88
C THR A 684 -15.77 31.41 -12.83
N GLU A 685 -16.20 31.47 -11.57
CA GLU A 685 -15.43 32.05 -10.45
C GLU A 685 -14.12 31.32 -10.22
N LEU A 686 -14.13 30.00 -10.39
CA LEU A 686 -12.96 29.14 -10.23
C LEU A 686 -11.97 29.20 -11.42
N GLY A 687 -12.33 29.81 -12.53
CA GLY A 687 -11.44 29.98 -13.70
C GLY A 687 -11.86 29.18 -14.94
N GLY A 688 -13.08 28.68 -14.98
CA GLY A 688 -13.71 27.94 -16.08
C GLY A 688 -13.53 26.43 -15.93
N MET A 689 -14.64 25.72 -15.87
CA MET A 689 -14.72 24.25 -15.84
C MET A 689 -15.93 23.83 -16.67
N ASN A 690 -15.92 22.63 -17.23
CA ASN A 690 -17.13 22.03 -17.76
C ASN A 690 -18.13 21.81 -16.60
N VAL A 691 -19.43 21.90 -16.88
CA VAL A 691 -20.44 21.81 -15.84
C VAL A 691 -21.44 20.71 -16.16
N ILE A 692 -21.67 19.84 -15.20
CA ILE A 692 -22.77 18.85 -15.20
C ILE A 692 -23.58 19.11 -13.92
N ALA A 693 -24.73 19.74 -14.08
CA ALA A 693 -25.57 20.20 -12.99
C ALA A 693 -26.85 19.36 -12.84
N GLU A 694 -27.62 19.64 -11.77
CA GLU A 694 -28.92 19.01 -11.47
C GLU A 694 -28.86 17.49 -11.32
N VAL A 695 -27.70 16.95 -10.89
CA VAL A 695 -27.47 15.52 -10.73
C VAL A 695 -27.78 15.10 -9.30
N LEU A 696 -28.66 14.14 -9.10
CA LEU A 696 -28.97 13.61 -7.78
C LEU A 696 -27.79 12.79 -7.22
N PRO A 697 -27.61 12.70 -5.89
CA PRO A 697 -26.49 11.97 -5.29
C PRO A 697 -26.39 10.50 -5.76
N ASN A 698 -27.53 9.84 -5.94
CA ASN A 698 -27.64 8.45 -6.41
C ASN A 698 -27.47 8.29 -7.94
N GLU A 699 -27.22 9.36 -8.68
CA GLU A 699 -27.01 9.34 -10.13
C GLU A 699 -25.61 9.77 -10.54
N LYS A 700 -24.82 10.28 -9.60
CA LYS A 700 -23.44 10.73 -9.87
C LYS A 700 -22.56 9.61 -10.44
N ASP A 701 -22.76 8.37 -9.99
CA ASP A 701 -22.05 7.20 -10.51
C ASP A 701 -22.38 6.91 -11.98
N LYS A 702 -23.61 7.19 -12.43
CA LYS A 702 -24.01 7.03 -13.83
C LYS A 702 -23.31 8.06 -14.72
N VAL A 703 -23.17 9.31 -14.25
CA VAL A 703 -22.43 10.34 -15.00
C VAL A 703 -20.97 9.91 -15.22
N ILE A 704 -20.31 9.37 -14.18
CA ILE A 704 -18.96 8.81 -14.32
C ILE A 704 -18.93 7.67 -15.33
N GLN A 705 -19.93 6.77 -15.28
CA GLN A 705 -20.05 5.67 -16.23
C GLN A 705 -20.25 6.15 -17.68
N GLU A 706 -21.02 7.21 -17.90
CA GLU A 706 -21.24 7.80 -19.22
C GLU A 706 -19.95 8.39 -19.79
N LEU A 707 -19.15 9.11 -18.99
CA LEU A 707 -17.85 9.61 -19.39
C LEU A 707 -16.87 8.46 -19.73
N GLN A 708 -16.85 7.40 -18.94
CA GLN A 708 -16.07 6.19 -19.22
C GLN A 708 -16.51 5.48 -20.50
N ASN A 709 -17.82 5.39 -20.78
CA ASN A 709 -18.36 4.83 -22.01
C ASN A 709 -17.98 5.63 -23.27
N GLN A 710 -17.68 6.93 -23.10
CA GLN A 710 -17.14 7.79 -24.16
C GLN A 710 -15.61 7.58 -24.37
N GLY A 711 -15.00 6.63 -23.63
CA GLY A 711 -13.57 6.32 -23.72
C GLY A 711 -12.69 7.22 -22.87
N GLN A 712 -13.23 8.03 -21.98
CA GLN A 712 -12.48 8.88 -21.08
C GLN A 712 -12.06 8.11 -19.82
N GLN A 713 -10.84 8.31 -19.36
CA GLN A 713 -10.40 7.89 -18.04
C GLN A 713 -10.61 9.03 -17.05
N VAL A 714 -11.31 8.76 -15.97
CA VAL A 714 -11.85 9.76 -15.07
C VAL A 714 -11.30 9.62 -13.65
N THR A 715 -10.82 10.74 -13.08
CA THR A 715 -10.59 10.85 -11.64
C THR A 715 -11.76 11.59 -11.01
N MET A 716 -12.47 10.95 -10.07
CA MET A 716 -13.51 11.60 -9.27
C MET A 716 -12.93 12.11 -7.96
N ILE A 717 -13.23 13.37 -7.62
CA ILE A 717 -12.84 14.02 -6.37
C ILE A 717 -14.10 14.40 -5.59
N GLY A 718 -14.23 13.91 -4.35
CA GLY A 718 -15.41 14.10 -3.50
C GLY A 718 -15.10 14.08 -2.02
N ASP A 719 -16.14 14.18 -1.17
CA ASP A 719 -16.03 14.13 0.29
C ASP A 719 -15.98 12.68 0.86
N GLY A 720 -16.27 11.69 0.02
CA GLY A 720 -16.25 10.27 0.39
C GLY A 720 -17.48 9.76 1.10
N VAL A 721 -18.41 10.62 1.50
CA VAL A 721 -19.63 10.23 2.22
C VAL A 721 -20.81 10.17 1.25
N ASN A 722 -21.10 11.27 0.58
CA ASN A 722 -22.21 11.39 -0.38
C ASN A 722 -21.83 10.85 -1.76
N ASP A 723 -20.54 10.87 -2.09
CA ASP A 723 -20.01 10.56 -3.41
C ASP A 723 -19.38 9.16 -3.49
N ALA A 724 -19.48 8.35 -2.43
CA ALA A 724 -18.88 7.01 -2.37
C ALA A 724 -19.14 6.14 -3.61
N PRO A 725 -20.36 6.04 -4.16
CA PRO A 725 -20.61 5.27 -5.38
C PRO A 725 -19.86 5.80 -6.59
N ALA A 726 -19.77 7.13 -6.75
CA ALA A 726 -19.08 7.78 -7.87
C ALA A 726 -17.55 7.62 -7.73
N LEU A 727 -17.01 7.72 -6.51
CA LEU A 727 -15.58 7.48 -6.21
C LEU A 727 -15.15 6.05 -6.53
N ILE A 728 -15.97 5.06 -6.14
CA ILE A 728 -15.71 3.64 -6.43
C ILE A 728 -15.82 3.34 -7.94
N ARG A 729 -16.72 4.03 -8.66
CA ARG A 729 -16.92 3.86 -10.09
C ARG A 729 -15.78 4.41 -10.93
N ALA A 730 -15.21 5.55 -10.54
CA ALA A 730 -14.15 6.22 -11.27
C ALA A 730 -12.90 5.33 -11.46
N ASP A 731 -12.07 5.63 -12.45
CA ASP A 731 -10.79 4.94 -12.64
C ASP A 731 -9.82 5.23 -11.49
N VAL A 732 -9.94 6.43 -10.88
CA VAL A 732 -9.31 6.80 -9.61
C VAL A 732 -10.27 7.66 -8.80
N GLY A 733 -10.58 7.24 -7.58
CA GLY A 733 -11.33 8.01 -6.60
C GLY A 733 -10.42 8.73 -5.61
N ILE A 734 -10.60 10.04 -5.42
CA ILE A 734 -9.87 10.84 -4.43
C ILE A 734 -10.86 11.41 -3.42
N ALA A 735 -10.75 11.04 -2.15
CA ALA A 735 -11.58 11.58 -1.08
C ALA A 735 -10.85 12.69 -0.33
N ILE A 736 -11.56 13.77 -0.03
CA ILE A 736 -11.09 14.92 0.75
C ILE A 736 -11.73 14.89 2.13
N GLY A 737 -10.94 15.17 3.15
CA GLY A 737 -11.44 15.36 4.50
C GLY A 737 -11.14 14.22 5.45
N SER A 738 -11.10 14.59 6.70
CA SER A 738 -10.63 13.83 7.86
C SER A 738 -11.18 12.41 7.91
N GLY A 739 -10.44 11.47 7.31
CA GLY A 739 -10.33 10.09 7.75
C GLY A 739 -11.60 9.38 8.24
N THR A 740 -12.79 9.70 7.71
CA THR A 740 -13.97 8.91 8.01
C THR A 740 -13.78 7.52 7.42
N ASP A 741 -14.26 6.51 8.13
CA ASP A 741 -14.13 5.13 7.68
C ASP A 741 -14.72 4.94 6.26
N VAL A 742 -15.81 5.63 5.94
CA VAL A 742 -16.46 5.60 4.62
C VAL A 742 -15.56 6.16 3.53
N SER A 743 -14.88 7.30 3.77
CA SER A 743 -13.94 7.88 2.81
C SER A 743 -12.73 6.97 2.57
N MET A 744 -12.22 6.32 3.64
CA MET A 744 -11.12 5.37 3.54
C MET A 744 -11.49 4.10 2.77
N GLU A 745 -12.75 3.69 2.78
CA GLU A 745 -13.20 2.50 2.06
C GLU A 745 -13.52 2.76 0.59
N SER A 746 -14.10 3.92 0.28
CA SER A 746 -14.64 4.24 -1.04
C SER A 746 -13.63 4.84 -2.02
N ALA A 747 -12.52 5.41 -1.54
CA ALA A 747 -11.54 6.08 -2.38
C ALA A 747 -10.23 5.29 -2.54
N ASP A 748 -9.54 5.52 -3.65
CA ASP A 748 -8.20 5.01 -3.93
C ASP A 748 -7.10 5.87 -3.31
N ILE A 749 -7.35 7.17 -3.21
CA ILE A 749 -6.49 8.16 -2.54
C ILE A 749 -7.33 8.91 -1.52
N VAL A 750 -6.84 9.04 -0.29
CA VAL A 750 -7.47 9.82 0.77
C VAL A 750 -6.55 10.95 1.19
N LEU A 751 -7.07 12.17 1.17
CA LEU A 751 -6.40 13.35 1.70
C LEU A 751 -6.70 13.45 3.19
N LEU A 752 -5.69 13.39 4.04
CA LEU A 752 -5.84 13.54 5.50
C LEU A 752 -6.10 15.00 5.90
N SER A 753 -5.60 15.95 5.11
CA SER A 753 -5.85 17.38 5.29
C SER A 753 -6.94 17.87 4.33
N ASN A 754 -7.55 19.00 4.68
CA ASN A 754 -8.52 19.68 3.83
C ASN A 754 -7.87 20.54 2.72
N GLU A 755 -6.58 20.40 2.48
CA GLU A 755 -5.81 21.16 1.48
C GLU A 755 -5.98 20.56 0.09
N LEU A 756 -6.60 21.30 -0.82
CA LEU A 756 -6.83 20.86 -2.19
C LEU A 756 -5.53 20.75 -3.01
N ASP A 757 -4.50 21.53 -2.67
CA ASP A 757 -3.18 21.47 -3.34
C ASP A 757 -2.55 20.08 -3.30
N LYS A 758 -2.96 19.22 -2.35
CA LYS A 758 -2.54 17.81 -2.27
C LYS A 758 -3.01 16.99 -3.48
N ILE A 759 -4.10 17.36 -4.14
CA ILE A 759 -4.57 16.71 -5.39
C ILE A 759 -3.53 16.92 -6.49
N ARG A 760 -3.01 18.14 -6.63
CA ARG A 760 -1.94 18.43 -7.57
C ARG A 760 -0.69 17.64 -7.24
N LEU A 761 -0.31 17.59 -5.97
CA LEU A 761 0.83 16.82 -5.49
C LEU A 761 0.68 15.31 -5.81
N ALA A 762 -0.53 14.73 -5.65
CA ALA A 762 -0.81 13.35 -6.02
C ALA A 762 -0.60 13.09 -7.52
N ALA A 763 -1.10 14.00 -8.38
CA ALA A 763 -0.93 13.91 -9.83
C ALA A 763 0.55 14.00 -10.24
N ASP A 764 1.30 14.95 -9.68
CA ASP A 764 2.73 15.15 -9.98
C ASP A 764 3.57 13.96 -9.46
N LEU A 765 3.26 13.44 -8.27
CA LEU A 765 3.90 12.25 -7.72
C LEU A 765 3.67 11.02 -8.61
N SER A 766 2.45 10.83 -9.10
CA SER A 766 2.10 9.73 -10.00
C SER A 766 2.87 9.82 -11.32
N LYS A 767 2.88 10.98 -11.96
CA LYS A 767 3.66 11.26 -13.19
C LYS A 767 5.17 11.04 -12.97
N ARG A 768 5.70 11.52 -11.86
CA ARG A 768 7.11 11.34 -11.49
C ARG A 768 7.47 9.89 -11.26
N THR A 769 6.62 9.16 -10.54
CA THR A 769 6.80 7.74 -10.24
C THR A 769 6.82 6.90 -11.51
N LEU A 770 5.82 7.06 -12.38
CA LEU A 770 5.76 6.33 -13.64
C LEU A 770 6.94 6.66 -14.57
N ARG A 771 7.34 7.95 -14.66
CA ARG A 771 8.53 8.35 -15.41
C ARG A 771 9.78 7.66 -14.86
N THR A 772 9.94 7.59 -13.55
CA THR A 772 11.07 6.92 -12.90
C THR A 772 11.06 5.41 -13.17
N ILE A 773 9.89 4.76 -13.12
CA ILE A 773 9.75 3.34 -13.47
C ILE A 773 10.17 3.12 -14.93
N ARG A 774 9.67 3.90 -15.88
CA ARG A 774 10.03 3.80 -17.30
C ARG A 774 11.52 4.03 -17.53
N GLN A 775 12.12 5.03 -16.86
CA GLN A 775 13.58 5.26 -16.92
C GLN A 775 14.38 4.06 -16.42
N ASN A 776 13.98 3.46 -15.30
CA ASN A 776 14.65 2.30 -14.73
C ASN A 776 14.55 1.08 -15.62
N ILE A 777 13.39 0.82 -16.21
CA ILE A 777 13.18 -0.25 -17.17
C ILE A 777 14.04 -0.04 -18.42
N THR A 778 14.02 1.19 -18.98
CA THR A 778 14.82 1.55 -20.16
C THR A 778 16.31 1.40 -19.87
N LEU A 779 16.80 1.87 -18.72
CA LEU A 779 18.20 1.73 -18.32
C LEU A 779 18.62 0.25 -18.26
N SER A 780 17.76 -0.61 -17.68
CA SER A 780 18.00 -2.04 -17.60
C SER A 780 18.05 -2.71 -18.97
N ILE A 781 17.16 -2.34 -19.89
CA ILE A 781 17.13 -2.86 -21.25
C ILE A 781 18.38 -2.42 -22.02
N VAL A 782 18.73 -1.14 -21.99
CA VAL A 782 19.91 -0.58 -22.67
C VAL A 782 21.19 -1.23 -22.16
N TYR A 783 21.31 -1.40 -20.84
CA TYR A 783 22.43 -2.12 -20.24
C TYR A 783 22.58 -3.52 -20.85
N ASN A 784 21.52 -4.30 -20.94
CA ASN A 784 21.56 -5.65 -21.50
C ASN A 784 21.86 -5.66 -23.00
N ILE A 785 21.26 -4.75 -23.77
CA ILE A 785 21.52 -4.62 -25.23
C ILE A 785 23.01 -4.35 -25.51
N ILE A 786 23.70 -3.60 -24.67
CA ILE A 786 25.13 -3.28 -24.85
C ILE A 786 26.00 -4.42 -24.31
N MET A 787 25.72 -4.89 -23.10
CA MET A 787 26.63 -5.78 -22.41
C MET A 787 26.55 -7.22 -22.84
N VAL A 788 25.40 -7.68 -23.33
CA VAL A 788 25.26 -9.09 -23.81
C VAL A 788 26.10 -9.36 -25.05
N PRO A 789 26.05 -8.54 -26.13
CA PRO A 789 26.94 -8.74 -27.27
C PRO A 789 28.43 -8.68 -26.92
N LEU A 790 28.83 -7.75 -26.01
CA LEU A 790 30.22 -7.64 -25.54
C LEU A 790 30.66 -8.92 -24.79
N ALA A 791 29.75 -9.51 -23.98
CA ALA A 791 30.03 -10.78 -23.31
C ALA A 791 30.11 -11.95 -24.31
N MET A 792 29.23 -11.98 -25.31
CA MET A 792 29.27 -12.99 -26.40
C MET A 792 30.55 -12.92 -27.24
N MET A 793 31.10 -11.72 -27.42
CA MET A 793 32.40 -11.49 -28.10
C MET A 793 33.59 -11.74 -27.17
N ALA A 794 33.36 -12.24 -25.93
CA ALA A 794 34.39 -12.49 -24.92
C ALA A 794 35.20 -11.25 -24.45
N PHE A 795 34.70 -10.03 -24.72
CA PHE A 795 35.30 -8.79 -24.19
C PHE A 795 35.05 -8.59 -22.71
N VAL A 796 34.08 -9.31 -22.11
CA VAL A 796 33.68 -9.21 -20.73
C VAL A 796 34.06 -10.46 -19.97
N THR A 797 34.88 -10.30 -18.92
CA THR A 797 35.21 -11.44 -18.04
C THR A 797 34.07 -11.72 -17.05
N PRO A 798 33.95 -12.96 -16.52
CA PRO A 798 32.96 -13.32 -15.52
C PRO A 798 32.99 -12.41 -14.25
N LEU A 799 34.18 -12.00 -13.83
CA LEU A 799 34.35 -11.10 -12.69
C LEU A 799 33.80 -9.70 -12.97
N PHE A 800 34.10 -9.13 -14.15
CA PHE A 800 33.55 -7.84 -14.56
C PHE A 800 32.01 -7.88 -14.65
N ALA A 801 31.46 -8.95 -15.23
CA ALA A 801 30.02 -9.19 -15.31
C ALA A 801 29.38 -9.22 -13.90
N ALA A 802 30.01 -9.93 -12.96
CA ALA A 802 29.56 -10.03 -11.58
C ALA A 802 29.56 -8.69 -10.83
N ILE A 803 30.51 -7.79 -11.12
CA ILE A 803 30.58 -6.43 -10.53
C ILE A 803 29.54 -5.49 -11.19
N ALA A 804 29.38 -5.55 -12.49
CA ALA A 804 28.51 -4.67 -13.26
C ALA A 804 27.02 -4.86 -12.90
N MET A 805 26.61 -6.10 -12.61
CA MET A 805 25.24 -6.46 -12.27
C MET A 805 24.72 -5.75 -10.98
N PRO A 806 25.37 -5.82 -9.81
CA PRO A 806 24.95 -5.07 -8.62
C PRO A 806 24.96 -3.56 -8.83
N ILE A 807 25.91 -3.01 -9.59
CA ILE A 807 25.98 -1.58 -9.90
C ILE A 807 24.72 -1.13 -10.64
N SER A 808 24.27 -1.90 -11.65
CA SER A 808 23.02 -1.63 -12.37
C SER A 808 21.81 -1.62 -11.41
N SER A 809 21.71 -2.61 -10.51
CA SER A 809 20.62 -2.69 -9.53
C SER A 809 20.65 -1.50 -8.55
N LEU A 810 21.84 -1.10 -8.08
CA LEU A 810 21.99 0.07 -7.19
C LEU A 810 21.64 1.38 -7.90
N ALA A 811 21.96 1.51 -9.20
CA ALA A 811 21.59 2.67 -10.00
C ALA A 811 20.07 2.82 -10.10
N VAL A 812 19.33 1.71 -10.31
CA VAL A 812 17.87 1.69 -10.34
C VAL A 812 17.28 2.13 -8.99
N ILE A 813 17.80 1.60 -7.87
CA ILE A 813 17.36 2.00 -6.52
C ILE A 813 17.68 3.48 -6.25
N GLY A 814 18.86 3.94 -6.65
CA GLY A 814 19.28 5.32 -6.53
C GLY A 814 18.37 6.26 -7.32
N ASN A 815 18.00 5.90 -8.56
CA ASN A 815 17.06 6.67 -9.37
C ASN A 815 15.65 6.69 -8.75
N ALA A 816 15.16 5.57 -8.22
CA ALA A 816 13.88 5.52 -7.50
C ALA A 816 13.88 6.47 -6.28
N SER A 817 15.00 6.59 -5.58
CA SER A 817 15.14 7.52 -4.45
C SER A 817 15.04 8.99 -4.85
N ARG A 818 15.27 9.35 -6.12
CA ARG A 818 15.12 10.72 -6.64
C ARG A 818 13.66 11.20 -6.67
N ILE A 819 12.67 10.32 -6.52
CA ILE A 819 11.27 10.72 -6.35
C ILE A 819 11.15 11.70 -5.16
N ARG A 820 11.98 11.56 -4.14
CA ARG A 820 12.04 12.46 -2.97
C ARG A 820 12.30 13.92 -3.32
N THR A 821 12.94 14.21 -4.45
CA THR A 821 13.26 15.60 -4.84
C THR A 821 12.02 16.41 -5.19
N LEU A 822 10.87 15.77 -5.44
CA LEU A 822 9.60 16.44 -5.67
C LEU A 822 9.17 17.27 -4.45
N PHE A 823 9.49 16.79 -3.26
CA PHE A 823 9.07 17.37 -1.97
C PHE A 823 10.09 18.34 -1.38
N LYS A 824 11.31 18.47 -1.97
CA LYS A 824 12.34 19.40 -1.49
C LYS A 824 12.10 20.88 -1.85
N HIS A 825 11.15 21.14 -2.74
CA HIS A 825 10.79 22.50 -3.14
C HIS A 825 9.55 23.04 -2.42
N SER A 826 8.95 22.21 -1.51
CA SER A 826 7.79 22.59 -0.69
C SER A 826 8.15 22.83 0.78
N GLU A 827 9.41 22.62 1.17
CA GLU A 827 10.01 23.07 2.44
C GLU A 827 10.69 24.43 2.18
#